data_1366f71b463eede632fa5cd300d66996
#
_entry.id   1366f71b463eede632fa5cd300d66996
#
_cell.length_a   1.000
_cell.length_b   1.000
_cell.length_c   1.000
_cell.angle_alpha   90.00
_cell.angle_beta   90.00
_cell.angle_gamma   90.00
#
_symmetry.space_group_name_H-M   'P 1'
#
loop_
_entity.id
_entity.type
_entity.pdbx_description
1 polymer ?
#
loop_
_entity_poly.entity_id
_entity_poly.type
_entity_poly.pdbx_seq_one_letter_code
_entity_poly.pdbx_strand_id
1 'polypeptide(L)'
;MGFKRKPGYRPETGIARHVQPASGDPGANPFETNMKHTNLALTAALALAFSVTAQGENLPVFTGDDIVVTATRSPLAMSRALGDLTVIDARQIAESGQSTLIELLQSQPGIEITQQGGSGTVGSVRIRGGNSGHTLVLLDGLRIGSATAGTTPVETLALEQIERIEILRGPASSLYGADAVSGVIQIFTKRGSGKPALSVNAGLGSDGLAEGALRYSGETGSTRFSLGAGYARTDGGFSAARPGTFGFVSDEDGERRHSLHLNFDHALDSRHRIGLIGAHNYSRVEYDAGTASDYAKNQVNGLSAWWQGRLTDQWKSRFTAGLGQNLTENFGGSPGRFDTHQHQYQWQNDFLLPAGDLTFSLERVEQHVDASVAFSKTRRAVNAGQLGYRAEWGAHGIQASIRHDDYNDFGEHTTGMAAYAYRPTPAWRLSASYGTSFKAPTFNDLYWPATPFFVGNPNLNPERGRNLEFAVRYSEGVHQASLVAYRNRVKDLIVYVFPTMQNVNRASLDGVTLAGETRIGATRLKASLDWLDAEDEATGNTLTYRAPWHGTLDVSHQLGNWEFGAGLIASGYRYTNAANTQKLPGYARLDARASYRIKPGLKVLARVNNLLDKEYQLVSGYNTPGLNGFIGLEYVGF
;
A
#
# COMPACT_ATOMS: atom_id res chain seq x y z
N MET A 1 -38.20 -1.16 -62.72
CA MET A 1 -37.21 -1.24 -63.81
C MET A 1 -35.85 -1.41 -63.12
N GLY A 2 -35.12 -2.47 -63.17
CA GLY A 2 -34.92 -3.53 -64.06
C GLY A 2 -33.74 -4.33 -63.50
N PHE A 3 -33.97 -5.57 -63.30
CA PHE A 3 -33.02 -6.65 -62.95
C PHE A 3 -31.69 -6.62 -63.66
N LYS A 4 -30.60 -7.05 -63.01
CA LYS A 4 -29.70 -8.08 -63.51
C LYS A 4 -28.95 -8.85 -62.42
N ARG A 5 -29.06 -10.18 -62.49
CA ARG A 5 -28.41 -11.21 -61.64
C ARG A 5 -27.13 -11.76 -62.32
N LYS A 6 -26.16 -12.17 -61.45
CA LYS A 6 -25.33 -13.38 -61.49
C LYS A 6 -24.08 -13.39 -62.39
N PRO A 7 -23.02 -14.26 -62.10
CA PRO A 7 -22.96 -15.60 -61.49
C PRO A 7 -21.82 -15.73 -60.44
N GLY A 8 -21.72 -16.60 -59.44
CA GLY A 8 -21.85 -18.07 -59.38
C GLY A 8 -20.49 -18.77 -59.50
N TYR A 9 -19.84 -19.14 -58.36
CA TYR A 9 -18.71 -20.07 -58.39
C TYR A 9 -18.98 -21.25 -57.46
N ARG A 10 -18.85 -22.49 -58.01
CA ARG A 10 -18.99 -23.76 -57.32
C ARG A 10 -17.61 -24.24 -56.82
N PRO A 11 -17.53 -25.11 -55.79
CA PRO A 11 -16.30 -25.65 -55.28
C PRO A 11 -15.86 -26.93 -56.03
N GLU A 12 -14.58 -27.06 -56.28
CA GLU A 12 -13.97 -28.31 -56.73
C GLU A 12 -13.53 -29.17 -55.58
N THR A 13 -13.91 -30.44 -55.60
CA THR A 13 -13.52 -31.55 -54.78
C THR A 13 -12.13 -32.09 -55.22
N GLY A 14 -11.23 -32.33 -54.27
CA GLY A 14 -9.92 -32.91 -54.53
C GLY A 14 -9.25 -33.60 -53.36
N ILE A 15 -9.52 -34.91 -53.22
CA ILE A 15 -8.64 -36.02 -52.78
C ILE A 15 -7.98 -35.96 -51.40
N ALA A 16 -8.52 -36.77 -50.48
CA ALA A 16 -7.89 -37.24 -49.27
C ALA A 16 -6.60 -38.03 -49.50
N ARG A 17 -5.52 -37.70 -48.80
CA ARG A 17 -4.43 -38.64 -48.50
C ARG A 17 -4.34 -38.83 -46.99
N HIS A 18 -4.58 -40.05 -46.57
CA HIS A 18 -4.29 -40.57 -45.22
C HIS A 18 -2.78 -40.44 -44.95
N VAL A 19 -2.43 -39.74 -43.87
CA VAL A 19 -1.13 -39.89 -43.19
C VAL A 19 -1.46 -40.24 -41.73
N GLN A 20 -0.97 -41.36 -41.24
CA GLN A 20 -1.08 -41.84 -39.87
C GLN A 20 -0.42 -40.85 -38.89
N PRO A 21 -0.93 -40.67 -37.67
CA PRO A 21 -0.28 -39.86 -36.65
C PRO A 21 0.87 -40.64 -36.02
N ALA A 22 2.06 -40.07 -36.09
CA ALA A 22 3.18 -40.48 -35.25
C ALA A 22 2.86 -40.09 -33.79
N SER A 23 2.94 -41.06 -32.91
CA SER A 23 2.89 -40.89 -31.44
C SER A 23 4.16 -40.17 -30.98
N GLY A 24 4.03 -38.84 -30.74
CA GLY A 24 5.03 -38.03 -30.07
C GLY A 24 4.42 -37.49 -28.81
N ASP A 25 4.99 -37.90 -27.69
CA ASP A 25 4.72 -37.41 -26.33
C ASP A 25 4.83 -35.87 -26.32
N PRO A 26 3.84 -35.11 -25.83
CA PRO A 26 3.96 -33.66 -25.74
C PRO A 26 4.96 -33.31 -24.62
N GLY A 27 6.16 -32.97 -25.06
CA GLY A 27 7.27 -32.62 -24.19
C GLY A 27 6.93 -31.58 -23.14
N ALA A 28 7.40 -31.84 -21.92
CA ALA A 28 7.36 -30.96 -20.79
C ALA A 28 7.83 -29.54 -21.13
N ASN A 29 7.04 -28.57 -20.80
CA ASN A 29 7.32 -27.16 -21.02
C ASN A 29 8.61 -26.76 -20.29
N PRO A 30 9.69 -26.29 -20.96
CA PRO A 30 10.96 -25.94 -20.31
C PRO A 30 10.82 -24.86 -19.23
N PHE A 31 9.72 -24.10 -19.22
CA PHE A 31 9.42 -23.11 -18.18
C PHE A 31 8.98 -23.73 -16.85
N GLU A 32 8.35 -24.91 -16.82
CA GLU A 32 7.99 -25.57 -15.55
C GLU A 32 9.22 -26.14 -14.83
N THR A 33 10.23 -26.57 -15.56
CA THR A 33 11.47 -27.10 -14.97
C THR A 33 12.29 -25.99 -14.30
N ASN A 34 12.34 -24.79 -14.89
CA ASN A 34 13.05 -23.65 -14.29
C ASN A 34 12.35 -23.10 -13.02
N MET A 35 11.00 -23.13 -12.97
CA MET A 35 10.26 -22.71 -11.77
C MET A 35 10.45 -23.64 -10.57
N LYS A 36 10.60 -24.95 -10.79
CA LYS A 36 10.87 -25.90 -9.69
C LYS A 36 12.24 -25.66 -9.05
N HIS A 37 13.24 -25.29 -9.84
CA HIS A 37 14.58 -24.97 -9.33
C HIS A 37 14.63 -23.60 -8.62
N THR A 38 13.87 -22.62 -9.09
CA THR A 38 13.78 -21.29 -8.45
C THR A 38 13.07 -21.37 -7.09
N ASN A 39 12.03 -22.19 -6.98
CA ASN A 39 11.35 -22.42 -5.70
C ASN A 39 12.26 -23.12 -4.67
N LEU A 40 13.11 -24.05 -5.11
CA LEU A 40 14.06 -24.73 -4.23
C LEU A 40 15.17 -23.79 -3.73
N ALA A 41 15.65 -22.91 -4.60
CA ALA A 41 16.69 -21.92 -4.25
C ALA A 41 16.19 -20.87 -3.26
N LEU A 42 14.95 -20.39 -3.42
CA LEU A 42 14.34 -19.43 -2.49
C LEU A 42 14.06 -20.06 -1.12
N THR A 43 13.58 -21.30 -1.09
CA THR A 43 13.34 -22.06 0.14
C THR A 43 14.66 -22.38 0.87
N ALA A 44 15.72 -22.72 0.13
CA ALA A 44 17.04 -22.97 0.69
C ALA A 44 17.70 -21.68 1.24
N ALA A 45 17.54 -20.54 0.54
CA ALA A 45 18.03 -19.24 1.00
C ALA A 45 17.33 -18.76 2.28
N LEU A 46 16.01 -18.96 2.41
CA LEU A 46 15.26 -18.66 3.62
C LEU A 46 15.67 -19.60 4.78
N ALA A 47 15.83 -20.89 4.52
CA ALA A 47 16.25 -21.86 5.54
C ALA A 47 17.67 -21.58 6.07
N LEU A 48 18.59 -21.13 5.21
CA LEU A 48 19.95 -20.72 5.58
C LEU A 48 19.99 -19.42 6.40
N ALA A 49 19.09 -18.46 6.12
CA ALA A 49 19.02 -17.20 6.86
C ALA A 49 18.61 -17.39 8.35
N PHE A 50 17.87 -18.44 8.67
CA PHE A 50 17.44 -18.72 10.05
C PHE A 50 18.32 -19.71 10.82
N SER A 51 19.36 -20.29 10.19
CA SER A 51 20.21 -21.32 10.81
C SER A 51 21.50 -20.80 11.43
N VAL A 52 21.80 -19.50 11.34
CA VAL A 52 23.08 -18.96 11.80
C VAL A 52 22.93 -18.34 13.19
N THR A 53 23.48 -19.00 14.20
CA THR A 53 23.75 -18.41 15.51
C THR A 53 25.02 -17.57 15.42
N ALA A 54 24.91 -16.24 15.37
CA ALA A 54 26.07 -15.35 15.31
C ALA A 54 26.37 -14.73 16.68
N GLN A 55 27.62 -14.78 17.09
CA GLN A 55 28.18 -13.92 18.15
C GLN A 55 28.61 -12.61 17.50
N GLY A 56 27.93 -11.50 17.80
CA GLY A 56 28.19 -10.20 17.20
C GLY A 56 28.57 -9.13 18.22
N GLU A 57 29.44 -8.20 17.82
CA GLU A 57 29.85 -7.01 18.58
C GLU A 57 28.69 -6.01 18.79
N ASN A 58 28.73 -5.30 19.93
CA ASN A 58 27.71 -4.35 20.38
C ASN A 58 27.63 -3.08 19.49
N LEU A 59 26.78 -3.09 18.49
CA LEU A 59 26.29 -1.87 17.83
C LEU A 59 24.94 -1.46 18.45
N PRO A 60 24.56 -0.16 18.45
CA PRO A 60 23.29 0.25 19.03
C PRO A 60 22.13 -0.46 18.31
N VAL A 61 21.44 -1.30 19.07
CA VAL A 61 20.27 -2.06 18.64
C VAL A 61 19.06 -1.24 19.03
N PHE A 62 18.28 -0.78 18.05
CA PHE A 62 16.92 -0.31 18.33
C PHE A 62 16.08 -1.54 18.67
N THR A 63 15.72 -1.69 19.93
CA THR A 63 14.79 -2.71 20.37
C THR A 63 13.37 -2.31 19.94
N GLY A 64 12.48 -3.29 19.77
CA GLY A 64 11.08 -3.00 19.39
C GLY A 64 10.34 -2.08 20.38
N ASP A 65 10.93 -1.80 21.55
CA ASP A 65 10.39 -0.87 22.56
C ASP A 65 10.67 0.60 22.22
N ASP A 66 11.65 0.90 21.36
CA ASP A 66 11.98 2.27 20.94
C ASP A 66 11.05 2.79 19.83
N ILE A 67 10.35 1.90 19.13
CA ILE A 67 9.44 2.25 18.03
C ILE A 67 8.02 2.42 18.57
N VAL A 68 7.54 3.66 18.61
CA VAL A 68 6.19 3.99 19.00
C VAL A 68 5.29 4.01 17.77
N VAL A 69 4.30 3.13 17.75
CA VAL A 69 3.32 3.01 16.67
C VAL A 69 1.97 3.60 17.07
N THR A 70 1.23 4.09 16.10
CA THR A 70 -0.11 4.68 16.29
C THR A 70 -1.20 3.97 15.46
N ALA A 71 -0.83 2.92 14.72
CA ALA A 71 -1.78 2.11 13.96
C ALA A 71 -2.88 1.45 14.82
N THR A 72 -2.74 1.47 16.14
CA THR A 72 -3.76 1.06 17.13
C THR A 72 -4.54 2.23 17.72
N ARG A 73 -4.53 3.40 17.10
CA ARG A 73 -5.12 4.69 17.52
C ARG A 73 -4.38 5.38 18.67
N SER A 74 -3.77 4.67 19.61
CA SER A 74 -2.99 5.24 20.71
C SER A 74 -1.50 4.91 20.54
N PRO A 75 -0.58 5.82 20.93
CA PRO A 75 0.84 5.54 20.88
C PRO A 75 1.21 4.33 21.74
N LEU A 76 1.92 3.38 21.15
CA LEU A 76 2.24 2.10 21.74
C LEU A 76 3.62 1.65 21.28
N ALA A 77 4.41 1.05 22.16
CA ALA A 77 5.62 0.36 21.74
C ALA A 77 5.27 -0.79 20.77
N MET A 78 6.01 -0.93 19.68
CA MET A 78 5.74 -1.95 18.65
C MET A 78 5.72 -3.37 19.24
N SER A 79 6.59 -3.65 20.22
CA SER A 79 6.62 -4.92 20.95
C SER A 79 5.31 -5.29 21.66
N ARG A 80 4.48 -4.29 21.97
CA ARG A 80 3.18 -4.46 22.67
C ARG A 80 1.99 -4.53 21.71
N ALA A 81 2.14 -4.19 20.43
CA ALA A 81 1.07 -4.27 19.44
C ALA A 81 0.69 -5.73 19.16
N LEU A 82 -0.61 -6.08 19.29
CA LEU A 82 -1.08 -7.47 19.12
C LEU A 82 -1.41 -7.79 17.66
N GLY A 83 -1.66 -6.80 16.82
CA GLY A 83 -1.91 -6.97 15.38
C GLY A 83 -0.64 -7.30 14.58
N ASP A 84 -0.83 -7.68 13.32
CA ASP A 84 0.27 -7.83 12.36
C ASP A 84 0.66 -6.46 11.80
N LEU A 85 1.71 -5.88 12.36
CA LEU A 85 2.17 -4.53 12.13
C LEU A 85 3.60 -4.52 11.59
N THR A 86 3.83 -3.77 10.53
CA THR A 86 5.16 -3.41 10.02
C THR A 86 5.35 -1.90 10.12
N VAL A 87 6.52 -1.47 10.54
CA VAL A 87 6.95 -0.07 10.49
C VAL A 87 8.13 0.04 9.53
N ILE A 88 8.06 0.99 8.62
CA ILE A 88 9.16 1.36 7.74
C ILE A 88 9.57 2.78 8.14
N ASP A 89 10.71 2.92 8.77
CA ASP A 89 11.23 4.20 9.24
C ASP A 89 11.95 5.00 8.13
N ALA A 90 12.30 6.26 8.42
CA ALA A 90 12.97 7.14 7.46
C ALA A 90 14.32 6.59 6.96
N ARG A 91 15.05 5.85 7.82
CA ARG A 91 16.30 5.20 7.44
C ARG A 91 16.04 4.05 6.48
N GLN A 92 15.07 3.19 6.78
CA GLN A 92 14.68 2.07 5.90
C GLN A 92 14.15 2.58 4.55
N ILE A 93 13.41 3.70 4.52
CA ILE A 93 12.98 4.37 3.28
C ILE A 93 14.20 4.80 2.46
N ALA A 94 15.16 5.51 3.08
CA ALA A 94 16.36 5.99 2.40
C ALA A 94 17.31 4.85 1.95
N GLU A 95 17.36 3.75 2.72
CA GLU A 95 18.17 2.56 2.42
C GLU A 95 17.50 1.62 1.40
N SER A 96 16.19 1.75 1.14
CA SER A 96 15.43 0.82 0.29
C SER A 96 15.88 0.83 -1.17
N GLY A 97 16.37 1.98 -1.65
CA GLY A 97 16.71 2.17 -3.06
C GLY A 97 15.48 2.29 -3.99
N GLN A 98 14.27 2.39 -3.43
CA GLN A 98 13.05 2.54 -4.23
C GLN A 98 12.80 4.00 -4.59
N SER A 99 12.25 4.27 -5.79
CA SER A 99 12.00 5.61 -6.31
C SER A 99 10.64 6.16 -5.91
N THR A 100 9.69 5.26 -5.70
CA THR A 100 8.29 5.60 -5.45
C THR A 100 7.75 4.88 -4.23
N LEU A 101 6.69 5.43 -3.65
CA LEU A 101 5.99 4.80 -2.53
C LEU A 101 5.41 3.42 -2.93
N ILE A 102 4.90 3.30 -4.15
CA ILE A 102 4.30 2.05 -4.63
C ILE A 102 5.33 0.92 -4.73
N GLU A 103 6.55 1.21 -5.20
CA GLU A 103 7.65 0.25 -5.24
C GLU A 103 8.10 -0.17 -3.84
N LEU A 104 8.18 0.79 -2.91
CA LEU A 104 8.51 0.51 -1.50
C LEU A 104 7.46 -0.39 -0.84
N LEU A 105 6.17 -0.17 -1.11
CA LEU A 105 5.09 -1.01 -0.61
C LEU A 105 5.13 -2.42 -1.23
N GLN A 106 5.49 -2.56 -2.51
CA GLN A 106 5.64 -3.85 -3.18
C GLN A 106 6.69 -4.75 -2.53
N SER A 107 7.71 -4.18 -1.92
CA SER A 107 8.76 -4.92 -1.18
C SER A 107 8.32 -5.38 0.22
N GLN A 108 7.07 -5.12 0.64
CA GLN A 108 6.61 -5.48 1.98
C GLN A 108 5.81 -6.80 1.99
N PRO A 109 5.91 -7.59 3.07
CA PRO A 109 5.16 -8.84 3.20
C PRO A 109 3.66 -8.64 3.01
N GLY A 110 2.99 -9.56 2.31
CA GLY A 110 1.54 -9.60 2.14
C GLY A 110 0.97 -8.43 1.33
N ILE A 111 1.79 -7.71 0.57
CA ILE A 111 1.36 -6.62 -0.31
C ILE A 111 1.58 -7.00 -1.77
N GLU A 112 0.52 -6.91 -2.55
CA GLU A 112 0.55 -7.01 -4.01
C GLU A 112 0.18 -5.68 -4.65
N ILE A 113 0.89 -5.36 -5.72
CA ILE A 113 0.70 -4.14 -6.52
C ILE A 113 0.20 -4.52 -7.91
N THR A 114 -0.73 -3.72 -8.43
CA THR A 114 -0.98 -3.61 -9.86
C THR A 114 -0.74 -2.17 -10.29
N GLN A 115 -0.15 -1.95 -11.46
CA GLN A 115 0.14 -0.64 -12.03
C GLN A 115 0.06 -0.70 -13.54
N GLN A 116 -0.50 0.33 -14.17
CA GLN A 116 -0.79 0.40 -15.60
C GLN A 116 0.27 1.24 -16.33
N GLY A 117 1.55 0.83 -16.24
CA GLY A 117 2.64 1.53 -16.89
C GLY A 117 3.77 1.93 -15.94
N GLY A 118 4.44 3.05 -16.25
CA GLY A 118 5.56 3.60 -15.50
C GLY A 118 5.17 4.39 -14.24
N SER A 119 6.08 5.26 -13.79
CA SER A 119 5.90 6.11 -12.61
C SER A 119 4.65 6.98 -12.73
N GLY A 120 3.91 7.14 -11.64
CA GLY A 120 2.72 7.99 -11.55
C GLY A 120 1.46 7.41 -12.20
N THR A 121 1.55 6.35 -13.02
CA THR A 121 0.37 5.71 -13.61
C THR A 121 -0.48 5.02 -12.55
N VAL A 122 -1.78 4.85 -12.85
CA VAL A 122 -2.76 4.29 -11.91
C VAL A 122 -2.29 2.98 -11.32
N GLY A 123 -2.17 2.99 -10.00
CA GLY A 123 -1.74 1.86 -9.20
C GLY A 123 -2.81 1.39 -8.20
N SER A 124 -2.67 0.17 -7.73
CA SER A 124 -3.51 -0.39 -6.67
C SER A 124 -2.67 -1.15 -5.67
N VAL A 125 -2.91 -0.89 -4.40
CA VAL A 125 -2.27 -1.62 -3.28
C VAL A 125 -3.28 -2.59 -2.69
N ARG A 126 -2.91 -3.86 -2.63
CA ARG A 126 -3.73 -4.94 -2.07
C ARG A 126 -2.99 -5.59 -0.90
N ILE A 127 -3.63 -5.65 0.25
CA ILE A 127 -3.11 -6.37 1.42
C ILE A 127 -3.79 -7.74 1.48
N ARG A 128 -2.99 -8.82 1.55
CA ARG A 128 -3.49 -10.20 1.75
C ARG A 128 -4.61 -10.60 0.79
N GLY A 129 -4.46 -10.23 -0.49
CA GLY A 129 -5.41 -10.58 -1.54
C GLY A 129 -6.73 -9.80 -1.54
N GLY A 130 -6.93 -8.83 -0.65
CA GLY A 130 -8.10 -7.94 -0.67
C GLY A 130 -8.19 -7.09 -1.94
N ASN A 131 -9.32 -6.45 -2.19
CA ASN A 131 -9.45 -5.45 -3.25
C ASN A 131 -8.70 -4.17 -2.85
N SER A 132 -8.37 -3.31 -3.81
CA SER A 132 -7.72 -2.01 -3.55
C SER A 132 -8.53 -1.13 -2.58
N GLY A 133 -9.84 -1.12 -2.70
CA GLY A 133 -10.75 -0.43 -1.78
C GLY A 133 -10.92 -1.10 -0.40
N HIS A 134 -10.25 -2.23 -0.14
CA HIS A 134 -10.18 -2.89 1.18
C HIS A 134 -8.98 -2.43 2.01
N THR A 135 -8.12 -1.58 1.44
CA THR A 135 -6.94 -1.03 2.10
C THR A 135 -7.15 0.46 2.36
N LEU A 136 -7.33 0.82 3.61
CA LEU A 136 -7.44 2.24 4.00
C LEU A 136 -6.05 2.86 4.04
N VAL A 137 -5.86 3.97 3.33
CA VAL A 137 -4.62 4.76 3.38
C VAL A 137 -4.90 6.09 4.09
N LEU A 138 -4.06 6.41 5.06
CA LEU A 138 -4.12 7.65 5.84
C LEU A 138 -2.83 8.45 5.69
N LEU A 139 -2.93 9.76 5.59
CA LEU A 139 -1.80 10.68 5.62
C LEU A 139 -1.90 11.54 6.90
N ASP A 140 -0.93 11.35 7.81
CA ASP A 140 -0.94 11.97 9.15
C ASP A 140 -2.27 11.82 9.92
N GLY A 141 -2.93 10.67 9.71
CA GLY A 141 -4.21 10.33 10.32
C GLY A 141 -5.44 10.79 9.55
N LEU A 142 -5.31 11.55 8.46
CA LEU A 142 -6.41 11.97 7.60
C LEU A 142 -6.71 10.93 6.52
N ARG A 143 -7.98 10.70 6.23
CA ARG A 143 -8.44 10.01 5.02
C ARG A 143 -8.22 10.91 3.82
N ILE A 144 -7.52 10.41 2.81
CA ILE A 144 -7.15 11.15 1.60
C ILE A 144 -7.61 10.44 0.32
N GLY A 145 -8.35 9.34 0.46
CA GLY A 145 -8.84 8.54 -0.67
C GLY A 145 -10.00 9.21 -1.42
N SER A 146 -10.23 8.76 -2.63
CA SER A 146 -11.36 9.14 -3.46
C SER A 146 -12.65 8.51 -2.95
N ALA A 147 -13.68 9.31 -2.67
CA ALA A 147 -15.01 8.80 -2.33
C ALA A 147 -15.74 8.23 -3.56
N THR A 148 -15.36 8.66 -4.77
CA THR A 148 -15.95 8.16 -6.01
C THR A 148 -15.43 6.79 -6.39
N ALA A 149 -14.11 6.55 -6.29
CA ALA A 149 -13.46 5.29 -6.65
C ALA A 149 -13.24 4.35 -5.44
N GLY A 150 -13.26 4.86 -4.21
CA GLY A 150 -13.00 4.08 -2.99
C GLY A 150 -11.54 3.64 -2.83
N THR A 151 -10.61 4.30 -3.51
CA THR A 151 -9.18 4.00 -3.48
C THR A 151 -8.36 5.25 -3.20
N THR A 152 -7.11 5.09 -2.79
CA THR A 152 -6.17 6.20 -2.63
C THR A 152 -5.08 6.10 -3.68
N PRO A 153 -4.82 7.16 -4.47
CA PRO A 153 -3.74 7.18 -5.47
C PRO A 153 -2.38 7.34 -4.77
N VAL A 154 -1.86 6.23 -4.26
CA VAL A 154 -0.58 6.19 -3.53
C VAL A 154 0.62 6.55 -4.42
N GLU A 155 0.50 6.36 -5.72
CA GLU A 155 1.46 6.73 -6.74
C GLU A 155 1.72 8.25 -6.81
N THR A 156 0.75 9.06 -6.38
CA THR A 156 0.88 10.53 -6.33
C THR A 156 1.69 11.01 -5.12
N LEU A 157 1.79 10.18 -4.06
CA LEU A 157 2.44 10.57 -2.81
C LEU A 157 3.97 10.55 -2.94
N ALA A 158 4.60 11.65 -2.57
CA ALA A 158 6.02 11.84 -2.67
C ALA A 158 6.79 11.15 -1.53
N LEU A 159 7.66 10.19 -1.88
CA LEU A 159 8.40 9.37 -0.91
C LEU A 159 9.35 10.22 -0.05
N GLU A 160 9.93 11.29 -0.59
CA GLU A 160 10.86 12.17 0.10
C GLU A 160 10.24 12.96 1.27
N GLN A 161 8.91 13.09 1.34
CA GLN A 161 8.20 13.73 2.45
C GLN A 161 7.99 12.79 3.65
N ILE A 162 8.12 11.49 3.44
CA ILE A 162 7.69 10.48 4.39
C ILE A 162 8.77 10.25 5.46
N GLU A 163 8.37 10.31 6.74
CA GLU A 163 9.19 9.95 7.90
C GLU A 163 9.07 8.47 8.23
N ARG A 164 7.84 7.95 8.20
CA ARG A 164 7.59 6.53 8.44
C ARG A 164 6.25 6.09 7.86
N ILE A 165 6.14 4.79 7.62
CA ILE A 165 4.92 4.12 7.18
C ILE A 165 4.62 3.02 8.18
N GLU A 166 3.38 2.98 8.67
CA GLU A 166 2.86 1.91 9.52
C GLU A 166 1.84 1.10 8.71
N ILE A 167 2.08 -0.20 8.56
CA ILE A 167 1.22 -1.12 7.79
C ILE A 167 0.60 -2.10 8.78
N LEU A 168 -0.68 -1.91 9.08
CA LEU A 168 -1.47 -2.83 9.89
C LEU A 168 -2.24 -3.76 8.95
N ARG A 169 -1.96 -5.07 9.02
CA ARG A 169 -2.65 -6.10 8.23
C ARG A 169 -3.78 -6.71 9.02
N GLY A 170 -4.83 -7.14 8.30
CA GLY A 170 -6.05 -7.66 8.89
C GLY A 170 -7.10 -6.58 9.15
N PRO A 171 -8.29 -6.96 9.68
CA PRO A 171 -9.42 -6.06 9.84
C PRO A 171 -9.14 -4.98 10.88
N ALA A 172 -9.32 -3.74 10.48
CA ALA A 172 -9.11 -2.58 11.36
C ALA A 172 -10.33 -1.63 11.39
N SER A 173 -11.49 -2.08 10.89
CA SER A 173 -12.70 -1.24 10.86
C SER A 173 -13.20 -0.88 12.26
N SER A 174 -12.96 -1.70 13.28
CA SER A 174 -13.26 -1.38 14.67
C SER A 174 -12.41 -0.23 15.25
N LEU A 175 -11.34 0.14 14.55
CA LEU A 175 -10.50 1.30 14.89
C LEU A 175 -10.75 2.46 13.93
N TYR A 176 -10.85 2.21 12.62
CA TYR A 176 -10.79 3.22 11.58
C TYR A 176 -12.08 3.39 10.78
N GLY A 177 -13.10 2.53 10.98
CA GLY A 177 -14.35 2.54 10.21
C GLY A 177 -14.22 1.85 8.86
N ALA A 178 -15.03 2.28 7.91
CA ALA A 178 -15.09 1.69 6.56
C ALA A 178 -13.73 1.60 5.86
N ASP A 179 -13.64 0.67 4.89
CA ASP A 179 -12.53 0.47 3.97
C ASP A 179 -11.28 -0.22 4.56
N ALA A 180 -11.20 -0.35 5.90
CA ALA A 180 -10.14 -1.07 6.60
C ALA A 180 -10.44 -2.58 6.72
N VAL A 181 -10.77 -3.25 5.59
CA VAL A 181 -11.16 -4.66 5.54
C VAL A 181 -9.94 -5.58 5.57
N SER A 182 -8.93 -5.27 4.75
CA SER A 182 -7.69 -6.05 4.65
C SER A 182 -6.53 -5.42 5.39
N GLY A 183 -6.61 -4.12 5.69
CA GLY A 183 -5.59 -3.43 6.46
C GLY A 183 -5.65 -1.91 6.36
N VAL A 184 -4.68 -1.29 7.03
CA VAL A 184 -4.46 0.17 7.03
C VAL A 184 -3.00 0.46 6.73
N ILE A 185 -2.75 1.40 5.84
CA ILE A 185 -1.44 2.00 5.61
C ILE A 185 -1.49 3.43 6.13
N GLN A 186 -0.76 3.71 7.18
CA GLN A 186 -0.67 5.03 7.76
C GLN A 186 0.68 5.65 7.45
N ILE A 187 0.66 6.77 6.72
CA ILE A 187 1.83 7.49 6.25
C ILE A 187 2.00 8.72 7.12
N PHE A 188 3.20 8.94 7.62
CA PHE A 188 3.54 10.11 8.42
C PHE A 188 4.56 10.96 7.69
N THR A 189 4.28 12.25 7.58
CA THR A 189 5.21 13.23 7.01
C THR A 189 6.33 13.57 8.00
N LYS A 190 7.47 14.00 7.47
CA LYS A 190 8.67 14.35 8.24
C LYS A 190 8.39 15.43 9.26
N ARG A 191 8.87 15.20 10.48
CA ARG A 191 8.76 16.09 11.63
C ARG A 191 10.10 16.73 11.97
N GLY A 192 10.05 17.84 12.69
CA GLY A 192 11.25 18.46 13.21
C GLY A 192 11.77 17.78 14.47
N SER A 193 13.08 17.62 14.56
CA SER A 193 13.77 17.13 15.74
C SER A 193 15.20 17.66 15.78
N GLY A 194 15.75 17.83 16.98
CA GLY A 194 17.13 18.31 17.16
C GLY A 194 17.32 19.76 16.70
N LYS A 195 18.59 20.15 16.48
CA LYS A 195 18.93 21.51 16.02
C LYS A 195 18.37 21.75 14.61
N PRO A 196 17.92 22.98 14.31
CA PRO A 196 17.50 23.34 12.97
C PRO A 196 18.55 23.02 11.91
N ALA A 197 18.14 22.26 10.89
CA ALA A 197 19.03 21.80 9.83
C ALA A 197 18.36 21.88 8.47
N LEU A 198 19.17 22.17 7.45
CA LEU A 198 18.79 22.12 6.06
C LEU A 198 19.17 20.77 5.46
N SER A 199 18.21 20.09 4.84
CA SER A 199 18.46 18.86 4.07
C SER A 199 18.19 19.14 2.60
N VAL A 200 19.09 18.67 1.73
CA VAL A 200 18.99 18.77 0.27
C VAL A 200 19.25 17.41 -0.33
N ASN A 201 18.34 16.94 -1.16
CA ASN A 201 18.52 15.75 -1.98
C ASN A 201 18.41 16.15 -3.45
N ALA A 202 19.28 15.62 -4.31
CA ALA A 202 19.19 15.81 -5.75
C ALA A 202 19.76 14.60 -6.48
N GLY A 203 19.18 14.24 -7.62
CA GLY A 203 19.67 13.10 -8.38
C GLY A 203 19.14 13.08 -9.82
N LEU A 204 19.81 12.25 -10.62
CA LEU A 204 19.53 12.03 -12.03
C LEU A 204 19.51 10.53 -12.31
N GLY A 205 18.71 10.09 -13.26
CA GLY A 205 18.58 8.68 -13.62
C GLY A 205 18.28 8.46 -15.11
N SER A 206 18.05 7.21 -15.42
CA SER A 206 17.57 6.78 -16.74
C SER A 206 16.22 7.45 -17.07
N ASP A 207 15.85 7.41 -18.35
CA ASP A 207 14.54 7.86 -18.86
C ASP A 207 14.21 9.31 -18.48
N GLY A 208 15.23 10.18 -18.53
CA GLY A 208 15.08 11.59 -18.18
C GLY A 208 14.75 11.87 -16.71
N LEU A 209 14.90 10.86 -15.82
CA LEU A 209 14.63 11.04 -14.39
C LEU A 209 15.51 12.12 -13.78
N ALA A 210 14.89 13.12 -13.19
CA ALA A 210 15.54 14.13 -12.37
C ALA A 210 14.67 14.42 -11.14
N GLU A 211 15.27 14.33 -9.96
CA GLU A 211 14.57 14.59 -8.70
C GLU A 211 15.36 15.53 -7.80
N GLY A 212 14.65 16.30 -7.00
CA GLY A 212 15.25 17.16 -6.00
C GLY A 212 14.28 17.47 -4.87
N ALA A 213 14.81 17.56 -3.66
CA ALA A 213 14.03 17.92 -2.49
C ALA A 213 14.84 18.81 -1.54
N LEU A 214 14.16 19.76 -0.93
CA LEU A 214 14.67 20.66 0.10
C LEU A 214 13.83 20.54 1.35
N ARG A 215 14.45 20.49 2.53
CA ARG A 215 13.75 20.48 3.81
C ARG A 215 14.50 21.27 4.85
N TYR A 216 13.80 22.18 5.54
CA TYR A 216 14.29 22.87 6.73
C TYR A 216 13.46 22.40 7.94
N SER A 217 14.13 21.82 8.93
CA SER A 217 13.44 21.22 10.08
C SER A 217 14.29 21.26 11.34
N GLY A 218 13.66 21.27 12.50
CA GLY A 218 14.35 21.27 13.77
C GLY A 218 13.42 21.54 14.96
N GLU A 219 14.07 21.82 16.09
CA GLU A 219 13.42 22.20 17.33
C GLU A 219 14.05 23.49 17.87
N THR A 220 13.23 24.47 18.25
CA THR A 220 13.65 25.73 18.84
C THR A 220 12.72 26.04 20.03
N GLY A 221 13.27 26.02 21.26
CA GLY A 221 12.48 26.15 22.47
C GLY A 221 11.40 25.09 22.57
N SER A 222 10.14 25.52 22.67
CA SER A 222 8.97 24.63 22.77
C SER A 222 8.38 24.22 21.41
N THR A 223 9.01 24.61 20.29
CA THR A 223 8.48 24.46 18.94
C THR A 223 9.30 23.48 18.12
N ARG A 224 8.64 22.47 17.53
CA ARG A 224 9.17 21.59 16.49
C ARG A 224 8.55 21.96 15.16
N PHE A 225 9.36 22.00 14.12
CA PHE A 225 8.89 22.34 12.80
C PHE A 225 9.61 21.57 11.70
N SER A 226 8.92 21.32 10.62
CA SER A 226 9.48 20.79 9.37
C SER A 226 8.73 21.40 8.19
N LEU A 227 9.46 21.99 7.26
CA LEU A 227 8.94 22.51 6.01
C LEU A 227 9.79 21.94 4.88
N GLY A 228 9.16 21.37 3.87
CA GLY A 228 9.88 20.80 2.75
C GLY A 228 9.11 20.91 1.44
N ALA A 229 9.89 20.89 0.35
CA ALA A 229 9.41 20.87 -1.02
C ALA A 229 10.19 19.84 -1.83
N GLY A 230 9.52 19.18 -2.76
CA GLY A 230 10.11 18.23 -3.67
C GLY A 230 9.62 18.43 -5.10
N TYR A 231 10.45 18.03 -6.04
CA TYR A 231 10.14 17.97 -7.46
C TYR A 231 10.79 16.71 -8.06
N ALA A 232 10.04 16.00 -8.91
CA ALA A 232 10.56 14.92 -9.71
C ALA A 232 9.96 14.97 -11.12
N ARG A 233 10.73 14.54 -12.12
CA ARG A 233 10.26 14.32 -13.48
C ARG A 233 10.92 13.10 -14.06
N THR A 234 10.22 12.41 -14.95
CA THR A 234 10.75 11.40 -15.85
C THR A 234 10.05 11.54 -17.20
N ASP A 235 10.75 11.21 -18.27
CA ASP A 235 10.16 11.14 -19.60
C ASP A 235 9.51 9.75 -19.85
N GLY A 236 9.74 8.77 -18.94
CA GLY A 236 9.13 7.43 -18.96
C GLY A 236 9.91 6.39 -19.75
N GLY A 237 10.45 6.76 -20.89
CA GLY A 237 11.29 5.92 -21.76
C GLY A 237 10.54 4.81 -22.51
N PHE A 238 9.21 4.69 -22.34
CA PHE A 238 8.36 3.68 -23.00
C PHE A 238 6.87 4.08 -22.92
N SER A 239 6.04 3.54 -23.84
CA SER A 239 4.58 3.62 -23.75
C SER A 239 4.05 2.85 -22.54
N ALA A 240 3.09 3.39 -21.81
CA ALA A 240 2.43 2.71 -20.70
C ALA A 240 1.76 1.40 -21.16
N ALA A 241 0.96 1.45 -22.24
CA ALA A 241 0.36 0.26 -22.83
C ALA A 241 1.29 -0.46 -23.82
N ARG A 242 0.99 -1.72 -24.11
CA ARG A 242 1.65 -2.53 -25.13
C ARG A 242 0.90 -2.49 -26.46
N PRO A 243 1.59 -2.68 -27.61
CA PRO A 243 0.93 -2.85 -28.90
C PRO A 243 -0.19 -3.91 -28.84
N GLY A 244 -1.37 -3.56 -29.33
CA GLY A 244 -2.57 -4.41 -29.30
C GLY A 244 -3.45 -4.24 -28.06
N THR A 245 -3.04 -3.48 -27.06
CA THR A 245 -3.89 -3.05 -25.95
C THR A 245 -4.82 -1.93 -26.41
N PHE A 246 -6.04 -1.92 -25.92
CA PHE A 246 -6.98 -0.83 -26.21
C PHE A 246 -6.40 0.51 -25.75
N GLY A 247 -6.45 1.49 -26.63
CA GLY A 247 -5.92 2.83 -26.36
C GLY A 247 -4.42 3.00 -26.56
N PHE A 248 -3.66 1.95 -26.96
CA PHE A 248 -2.22 2.03 -27.19
C PHE A 248 -1.86 3.17 -28.16
N VAL A 249 -0.87 3.95 -27.76
CA VAL A 249 -0.19 4.97 -28.56
C VAL A 249 1.31 4.70 -28.48
N SER A 250 2.04 4.86 -29.59
CA SER A 250 3.50 4.62 -29.61
C SER A 250 4.24 5.91 -29.29
N ASP A 251 4.30 6.25 -28.01
CA ASP A 251 5.04 7.40 -27.47
C ASP A 251 5.69 7.05 -26.13
N GLU A 252 6.26 8.01 -25.45
CA GLU A 252 6.83 7.85 -24.10
C GLU A 252 5.89 8.51 -23.09
N ASP A 253 5.51 7.75 -22.04
CA ASP A 253 4.61 8.21 -21.01
C ASP A 253 5.37 8.64 -19.74
N GLY A 254 5.54 9.92 -19.59
CA GLY A 254 6.29 10.52 -18.49
C GLY A 254 5.46 10.99 -17.30
N GLU A 255 6.16 11.42 -16.25
CA GLU A 255 5.56 12.02 -15.06
C GLU A 255 6.28 13.31 -14.67
N ARG A 256 5.51 14.27 -14.16
CA ARG A 256 6.02 15.45 -13.43
C ARG A 256 5.29 15.55 -12.11
N ARG A 257 6.05 15.48 -11.01
CA ARG A 257 5.51 15.54 -9.66
C ARG A 257 6.12 16.67 -8.87
N HIS A 258 5.32 17.35 -8.05
CA HIS A 258 5.81 18.26 -7.03
C HIS A 258 5.06 18.06 -5.71
N SER A 259 5.73 18.37 -4.63
CA SER A 259 5.26 18.12 -3.29
C SER A 259 5.64 19.25 -2.34
N LEU A 260 4.76 19.52 -1.37
CA LEU A 260 5.03 20.41 -0.24
C LEU A 260 4.57 19.72 1.04
N HIS A 261 5.32 19.89 2.13
CA HIS A 261 4.85 19.48 3.45
C HIS A 261 5.20 20.51 4.51
N LEU A 262 4.32 20.60 5.48
CA LEU A 262 4.46 21.42 6.69
C LEU A 262 4.11 20.56 7.90
N ASN A 263 4.95 20.57 8.91
CA ASN A 263 4.64 20.01 10.23
C ASN A 263 5.08 21.01 11.29
N PHE A 264 4.15 21.46 12.12
CA PHE A 264 4.36 22.38 13.21
C PHE A 264 3.75 21.80 14.48
N ASP A 265 4.51 21.78 15.57
CA ASP A 265 4.12 21.26 16.87
C ASP A 265 4.69 22.16 17.96
N HIS A 266 3.83 22.78 18.76
CA HIS A 266 4.22 23.73 19.80
C HIS A 266 3.66 23.30 21.16
N ALA A 267 4.55 23.19 22.15
CA ALA A 267 4.14 22.99 23.53
C ALA A 267 3.75 24.35 24.15
N LEU A 268 2.47 24.53 24.47
CA LEU A 268 1.96 25.72 25.16
C LEU A 268 2.45 25.74 26.61
N ASP A 269 2.48 24.56 27.23
CA ASP A 269 3.02 24.30 28.56
C ASP A 269 3.45 22.81 28.67
N SER A 270 3.75 22.32 29.87
CA SER A 270 4.14 20.93 30.12
C SER A 270 3.03 19.91 29.87
N ARG A 271 1.78 20.33 29.74
CA ARG A 271 0.59 19.47 29.60
C ARG A 271 -0.14 19.66 28.28
N HIS A 272 -0.02 20.81 27.62
CA HIS A 272 -0.80 21.16 26.43
C HIS A 272 0.10 21.41 25.23
N ARG A 273 -0.28 20.84 24.10
CA ARG A 273 0.36 21.03 22.80
C ARG A 273 -0.66 21.32 21.72
N ILE A 274 -0.26 22.09 20.73
CA ILE A 274 -1.02 22.33 19.50
C ILE A 274 -0.14 22.01 18.30
N GLY A 275 -0.77 21.69 17.18
CA GLY A 275 -0.02 21.47 15.96
C GLY A 275 -0.83 21.70 14.71
N LEU A 276 -0.09 21.89 13.63
CA LEU A 276 -0.58 22.03 12.27
C LEU A 276 0.23 21.14 11.34
N ILE A 277 -0.45 20.34 10.54
CA ILE A 277 0.16 19.45 9.56
C ILE A 277 -0.48 19.72 8.22
N GLY A 278 0.35 19.94 7.20
CA GLY A 278 -0.08 20.15 5.82
C GLY A 278 0.74 19.31 4.84
N ALA A 279 0.10 18.76 3.83
CA ALA A 279 0.74 18.08 2.71
C ALA A 279 0.00 18.40 1.42
N HIS A 280 0.76 18.72 0.40
CA HIS A 280 0.30 18.89 -0.97
C HIS A 280 1.12 18.00 -1.88
N ASN A 281 0.47 17.14 -2.64
CA ASN A 281 1.08 16.27 -3.64
C ASN A 281 0.33 16.47 -4.95
N TYR A 282 1.08 16.76 -6.00
CA TYR A 282 0.58 16.91 -7.36
C TYR A 282 1.41 16.04 -8.30
N SER A 283 0.73 15.36 -9.21
CA SER A 283 1.35 14.62 -10.31
C SER A 283 0.62 14.94 -11.61
N ARG A 284 1.36 15.20 -12.70
CA ARG A 284 0.90 15.12 -14.07
C ARG A 284 1.55 13.91 -14.69
N VAL A 285 0.75 12.93 -15.05
CA VAL A 285 1.19 11.66 -15.63
C VAL A 285 0.57 11.48 -17.00
N GLU A 286 1.38 11.04 -17.97
CA GLU A 286 0.97 10.67 -19.31
C GLU A 286 0.59 9.18 -19.30
N TYR A 287 -0.38 8.79 -20.13
CA TYR A 287 -0.90 7.43 -20.22
C TYR A 287 -1.60 7.19 -21.56
N ASP A 288 -1.83 5.93 -21.91
CA ASP A 288 -2.47 5.54 -23.15
C ASP A 288 -4.01 5.41 -23.02
N ALA A 289 -4.76 6.25 -23.76
CA ALA A 289 -6.21 6.16 -23.92
C ALA A 289 -6.68 6.45 -25.35
N GLY A 290 -5.77 6.36 -26.34
CA GLY A 290 -6.03 6.46 -27.77
C GLY A 290 -5.53 7.73 -28.44
N THR A 291 -4.94 8.67 -27.70
CA THR A 291 -4.33 9.88 -28.25
C THR A 291 -2.97 10.17 -27.60
N ALA A 292 -2.01 10.71 -28.35
CA ALA A 292 -0.71 11.12 -27.83
C ALA A 292 -0.76 12.34 -26.89
N SER A 293 -1.94 12.83 -26.56
CA SER A 293 -2.17 13.93 -25.61
C SER A 293 -2.94 13.47 -24.36
N ASP A 294 -2.99 12.17 -24.10
CA ASP A 294 -3.65 11.62 -22.93
C ASP A 294 -2.78 11.85 -21.69
N TYR A 295 -3.30 12.53 -20.71
CA TYR A 295 -2.65 12.71 -19.42
C TYR A 295 -3.65 12.94 -18.30
N ALA A 296 -3.25 12.61 -17.08
CA ALA A 296 -4.00 12.93 -15.87
C ALA A 296 -3.24 13.95 -15.01
N LYS A 297 -3.98 14.80 -14.32
CA LYS A 297 -3.51 15.59 -13.20
C LYS A 297 -4.14 15.04 -11.92
N ASN A 298 -3.30 14.62 -11.01
CA ASN A 298 -3.71 14.10 -9.72
C ASN A 298 -3.24 15.02 -8.60
N GLN A 299 -4.11 15.25 -7.61
CA GLN A 299 -3.74 15.98 -6.40
C GLN A 299 -4.24 15.22 -5.18
N VAL A 300 -3.36 15.09 -4.20
CA VAL A 300 -3.68 14.54 -2.88
C VAL A 300 -3.21 15.53 -1.83
N ASN A 301 -4.18 16.15 -1.16
CA ASN A 301 -3.93 17.22 -0.22
C ASN A 301 -4.46 16.85 1.16
N GLY A 302 -3.75 17.25 2.20
CA GLY A 302 -4.18 17.14 3.59
C GLY A 302 -3.78 18.37 4.39
N LEU A 303 -4.68 18.87 5.21
CA LEU A 303 -4.42 19.92 6.20
C LEU A 303 -5.13 19.57 7.49
N SER A 304 -4.43 19.51 8.61
CA SER A 304 -5.02 19.27 9.91
C SER A 304 -4.44 20.15 10.99
N ALA A 305 -5.30 20.62 11.89
CA ALA A 305 -4.94 21.24 13.14
C ALA A 305 -5.36 20.34 14.30
N TRP A 306 -4.54 20.30 15.33
CA TRP A 306 -4.84 19.51 16.50
C TRP A 306 -4.43 20.20 17.80
N TRP A 307 -5.18 19.90 18.84
CA TRP A 307 -4.84 20.18 20.22
C TRP A 307 -4.74 18.87 20.99
N GLN A 308 -3.77 18.76 21.89
CA GLN A 308 -3.62 17.65 22.82
C GLN A 308 -3.34 18.18 24.21
N GLY A 309 -4.11 17.69 25.19
CA GLY A 309 -3.95 18.04 26.60
C GLY A 309 -3.81 16.79 27.48
N ARG A 310 -2.89 16.82 28.44
CA ARG A 310 -2.86 15.90 29.58
C ARG A 310 -3.68 16.52 30.69
N LEU A 311 -4.98 16.19 30.73
CA LEU A 311 -5.94 16.79 31.67
C LEU A 311 -5.69 16.35 33.12
N THR A 312 -5.28 15.07 33.28
CA THR A 312 -4.70 14.52 34.50
C THR A 312 -3.52 13.62 34.13
N ASP A 313 -2.82 13.06 35.12
CA ASP A 313 -1.74 12.10 34.83
C ASP A 313 -2.23 10.80 34.18
N GLN A 314 -3.52 10.49 34.34
CA GLN A 314 -4.18 9.31 33.79
C GLN A 314 -5.08 9.60 32.58
N TRP A 315 -5.34 10.86 32.24
CA TRP A 315 -6.25 11.24 31.18
C TRP A 315 -5.59 12.19 30.19
N LYS A 316 -5.45 11.71 28.96
CA LYS A 316 -5.00 12.47 27.79
C LYS A 316 -6.17 12.64 26.83
N SER A 317 -6.40 13.87 26.39
CA SER A 317 -7.42 14.21 25.41
C SER A 317 -6.78 14.83 24.18
N ARG A 318 -7.28 14.50 22.99
CA ARG A 318 -6.84 15.06 21.71
C ARG A 318 -8.06 15.41 20.86
N PHE A 319 -8.07 16.61 20.34
CA PHE A 319 -9.01 17.05 19.31
C PHE A 319 -8.24 17.31 18.01
N THR A 320 -8.77 16.83 16.89
CA THR A 320 -8.21 17.02 15.55
C THR A 320 -9.31 17.46 14.61
N ALA A 321 -9.06 18.52 13.83
CA ALA A 321 -9.88 18.94 12.70
C ALA A 321 -9.02 18.93 11.44
N GLY A 322 -9.53 18.34 10.36
CA GLY A 322 -8.76 18.16 9.15
C GLY A 322 -9.58 18.26 7.88
N LEU A 323 -8.88 18.62 6.80
CA LEU A 323 -9.37 18.72 5.43
C LEU A 323 -8.54 17.76 4.58
N GLY A 324 -9.18 16.84 3.88
CA GLY A 324 -8.58 15.98 2.87
C GLY A 324 -9.14 16.31 1.49
N GLN A 325 -8.32 16.26 0.45
CA GLN A 325 -8.75 16.40 -0.93
C GLN A 325 -8.10 15.34 -1.81
N ASN A 326 -8.89 14.78 -2.70
CA ASN A 326 -8.42 13.92 -3.79
C ASN A 326 -9.04 14.42 -5.10
N LEU A 327 -8.21 14.98 -5.98
CA LEU A 327 -8.61 15.46 -7.30
C LEU A 327 -7.91 14.64 -8.38
N THR A 328 -8.69 14.16 -9.35
CA THR A 328 -8.20 13.59 -10.61
C THR A 328 -8.88 14.31 -11.77
N GLU A 329 -8.07 14.82 -12.70
CA GLU A 329 -8.52 15.41 -13.95
C GLU A 329 -7.86 14.66 -15.11
N ASN A 330 -8.66 14.02 -15.96
CA ASN A 330 -8.20 13.33 -17.16
C ASN A 330 -8.40 14.21 -18.38
N PHE A 331 -7.44 14.18 -19.30
CA PHE A 331 -7.40 14.93 -20.55
C PHE A 331 -7.12 13.99 -21.72
N GLY A 332 -7.56 14.35 -22.92
CA GLY A 332 -7.37 13.55 -24.13
C GLY A 332 -8.61 12.74 -24.51
N GLY A 333 -8.44 11.45 -24.81
CA GLY A 333 -9.51 10.59 -25.35
C GLY A 333 -10.66 10.31 -24.38
N SER A 334 -10.43 10.41 -23.07
CA SER A 334 -11.45 10.16 -22.02
C SER A 334 -11.43 11.25 -20.95
N PRO A 335 -11.85 12.49 -21.27
CA PRO A 335 -11.78 13.60 -20.34
C PRO A 335 -12.77 13.44 -19.18
N GLY A 336 -12.35 13.84 -17.99
CA GLY A 336 -13.19 13.80 -16.81
C GLY A 336 -12.53 14.45 -15.60
N ARG A 337 -13.34 14.97 -14.68
CA ARG A 337 -12.87 15.55 -13.41
C ARG A 337 -13.63 14.93 -12.26
N PHE A 338 -12.91 14.49 -11.23
CA PHE A 338 -13.44 13.93 -9.99
C PHE A 338 -12.68 14.55 -8.82
N ASP A 339 -13.38 15.33 -8.01
CA ASP A 339 -12.82 16.02 -6.85
C ASP A 339 -13.59 15.61 -5.60
N THR A 340 -12.90 14.94 -4.68
CA THR A 340 -13.42 14.55 -3.37
C THR A 340 -12.87 15.46 -2.30
N HIS A 341 -13.71 16.16 -1.60
CA HIS A 341 -13.37 16.92 -0.39
C HIS A 341 -13.87 16.18 0.85
N GLN A 342 -13.03 16.09 1.89
CA GLN A 342 -13.37 15.44 3.15
C GLN A 342 -13.06 16.38 4.31
N HIS A 343 -14.08 16.67 5.13
CA HIS A 343 -13.91 17.34 6.41
C HIS A 343 -13.96 16.28 7.51
N GLN A 344 -12.96 16.27 8.39
CA GLN A 344 -12.79 15.23 9.41
C GLN A 344 -12.60 15.89 10.77
N TYR A 345 -13.40 15.45 11.73
CA TYR A 345 -13.34 15.91 13.13
C TYR A 345 -13.22 14.68 14.00
N GLN A 346 -12.26 14.69 14.91
CA GLN A 346 -12.04 13.59 15.85
C GLN A 346 -11.76 14.14 17.24
N TRP A 347 -12.44 13.58 18.22
CA TRP A 347 -12.15 13.78 19.62
C TRP A 347 -11.81 12.43 20.26
N GLN A 348 -10.56 12.24 20.67
CA GLN A 348 -10.04 11.02 21.26
C GLN A 348 -9.63 11.28 22.71
N ASN A 349 -9.93 10.33 23.59
CA ASN A 349 -9.58 10.34 24.99
C ASN A 349 -8.93 9.00 25.35
N ASP A 350 -7.73 9.05 25.92
CA ASP A 350 -6.98 7.92 26.40
C ASP A 350 -6.90 7.99 27.94
N PHE A 351 -7.32 6.90 28.59
CA PHE A 351 -7.32 6.77 30.04
C PHE A 351 -6.38 5.64 30.45
N LEU A 352 -5.39 5.96 31.27
CA LEU A 352 -4.50 4.99 31.90
C LEU A 352 -5.16 4.49 33.18
N LEU A 353 -5.70 3.29 33.16
CA LEU A 353 -6.35 2.63 34.28
C LEU A 353 -5.36 1.69 35.00
N PRO A 354 -5.57 1.37 36.29
CA PRO A 354 -4.72 0.40 37.00
C PRO A 354 -4.64 -0.98 36.31
N ALA A 355 -5.69 -1.37 35.59
CA ALA A 355 -5.78 -2.66 34.90
C ALA A 355 -5.57 -2.59 33.39
N GLY A 356 -5.17 -1.45 32.81
CA GLY A 356 -4.93 -1.31 31.38
C GLY A 356 -5.32 0.05 30.82
N ASP A 357 -5.26 0.20 29.53
CA ASP A 357 -5.53 1.45 28.80
C ASP A 357 -6.93 1.38 28.17
N LEU A 358 -7.73 2.41 28.37
CA LEU A 358 -9.04 2.60 27.76
C LEU A 358 -8.96 3.79 26.78
N THR A 359 -9.37 3.58 25.54
CA THR A 359 -9.48 4.62 24.53
C THR A 359 -10.93 4.79 24.14
N PHE A 360 -11.41 6.03 24.15
CA PHE A 360 -12.73 6.43 23.64
C PHE A 360 -12.56 7.50 22.58
N SER A 361 -13.25 7.38 21.44
CA SER A 361 -13.25 8.44 20.42
C SER A 361 -14.62 8.67 19.81
N LEU A 362 -14.87 9.94 19.46
CA LEU A 362 -15.97 10.37 18.60
C LEU A 362 -15.37 10.93 17.32
N GLU A 363 -16.01 10.63 16.18
CA GLU A 363 -15.53 11.03 14.87
C GLU A 363 -16.71 11.46 13.99
N ARG A 364 -16.51 12.52 13.21
CA ARG A 364 -17.40 12.92 12.13
C ARG A 364 -16.60 13.13 10.87
N VAL A 365 -17.04 12.51 9.77
CA VAL A 365 -16.47 12.70 8.44
C VAL A 365 -17.57 13.15 7.50
N GLU A 366 -17.32 14.24 6.78
CA GLU A 366 -18.20 14.77 5.75
C GLU A 366 -17.48 14.70 4.41
N GLN A 367 -18.10 14.05 3.43
CA GLN A 367 -17.58 13.90 2.07
C GLN A 367 -18.43 14.72 1.12
N HIS A 368 -17.77 15.46 0.25
CA HIS A 368 -18.38 16.17 -0.87
C HIS A 368 -17.66 15.83 -2.17
N VAL A 369 -18.41 15.50 -3.20
CA VAL A 369 -17.92 15.16 -4.54
C VAL A 369 -18.34 16.25 -5.51
N ASP A 370 -17.37 16.80 -6.26
CA ASP A 370 -17.57 17.64 -7.42
C ASP A 370 -16.96 16.92 -8.64
N ALA A 371 -17.77 16.69 -9.67
CA ALA A 371 -17.34 15.90 -10.82
C ALA A 371 -17.99 16.37 -12.12
N SER A 372 -17.33 16.08 -13.25
CA SER A 372 -17.92 16.29 -14.59
C SER A 372 -19.11 15.38 -14.89
N VAL A 373 -19.31 14.34 -14.05
CA VAL A 373 -20.44 13.43 -14.09
C VAL A 373 -21.51 13.90 -13.10
N ALA A 374 -22.77 13.95 -13.52
CA ALA A 374 -23.90 14.40 -12.70
C ALA A 374 -24.36 13.27 -11.75
N PHE A 375 -23.69 13.06 -10.64
CA PHE A 375 -24.13 12.12 -9.61
C PHE A 375 -25.49 12.51 -9.03
N SER A 376 -26.35 11.54 -8.73
CA SER A 376 -27.66 11.79 -8.11
C SER A 376 -27.56 12.27 -6.67
N LYS A 377 -26.46 11.95 -5.97
CA LYS A 377 -26.03 12.52 -4.69
C LYS A 377 -24.55 12.82 -4.71
N THR A 378 -24.12 13.93 -4.08
CA THR A 378 -22.75 14.40 -4.04
C THR A 378 -22.21 14.59 -2.63
N ARG A 379 -23.02 14.25 -1.60
CA ARG A 379 -22.65 14.45 -0.19
C ARG A 379 -22.96 13.21 0.63
N ARG A 380 -22.06 12.90 1.53
CA ARG A 380 -22.17 11.85 2.54
C ARG A 380 -21.64 12.37 3.86
N ALA A 381 -22.24 11.95 4.96
CA ALA A 381 -21.73 12.18 6.30
C ALA A 381 -21.78 10.88 7.10
N VAL A 382 -20.77 10.66 7.94
CA VAL A 382 -20.75 9.59 8.93
C VAL A 382 -20.42 10.16 10.29
N ASN A 383 -21.18 9.73 11.31
CA ASN A 383 -20.84 9.92 12.71
C ASN A 383 -20.42 8.58 13.28
N ALA A 384 -19.38 8.56 14.11
CA ALA A 384 -18.90 7.31 14.67
C ALA A 384 -18.46 7.46 16.12
N GLY A 385 -18.71 6.40 16.90
CA GLY A 385 -18.20 6.22 18.25
C GLY A 385 -17.35 4.95 18.34
N GLN A 386 -16.21 5.02 19.01
CA GLN A 386 -15.30 3.90 19.19
C GLN A 386 -14.89 3.79 20.66
N LEU A 387 -14.85 2.56 21.17
CA LEU A 387 -14.31 2.20 22.47
C LEU A 387 -13.27 1.09 22.27
N GLY A 388 -12.09 1.26 22.86
CA GLY A 388 -10.99 0.30 22.84
C GLY A 388 -10.46 0.07 24.25
N TYR A 389 -10.13 -1.17 24.57
CA TYR A 389 -9.49 -1.55 25.81
C TYR A 389 -8.30 -2.47 25.58
N ARG A 390 -7.22 -2.24 26.30
CA ARG A 390 -6.02 -3.05 26.26
C ARG A 390 -5.46 -3.24 27.66
N ALA A 391 -5.07 -4.48 27.98
CA ALA A 391 -4.44 -4.80 29.25
C ALA A 391 -3.34 -5.85 29.07
N GLU A 392 -2.36 -5.84 29.97
CA GLU A 392 -1.31 -6.84 30.07
C GLU A 392 -1.13 -7.22 31.55
N TRP A 393 -0.98 -8.53 31.81
CA TRP A 393 -0.71 -9.05 33.15
C TRP A 393 0.18 -10.29 33.03
N GLY A 394 1.36 -10.23 33.65
CA GLY A 394 2.37 -11.29 33.53
C GLY A 394 2.71 -11.57 32.05
N ALA A 395 2.51 -12.79 31.63
CA ALA A 395 2.75 -13.23 30.25
C ALA A 395 1.58 -13.00 29.29
N HIS A 396 0.48 -12.46 29.76
CA HIS A 396 -0.77 -12.36 29.01
C HIS A 396 -1.06 -10.94 28.56
N GLY A 397 -1.61 -10.78 27.38
CA GLY A 397 -2.09 -9.51 26.83
C GLY A 397 -3.44 -9.68 26.16
N ILE A 398 -4.31 -8.70 26.32
CA ILE A 398 -5.60 -8.62 25.61
C ILE A 398 -5.74 -7.26 24.94
N GLN A 399 -6.46 -7.23 23.84
CA GLN A 399 -6.94 -6.04 23.19
C GLN A 399 -8.34 -6.30 22.64
N ALA A 400 -9.26 -5.35 22.87
CA ALA A 400 -10.60 -5.41 22.30
C ALA A 400 -11.00 -4.01 21.85
N SER A 401 -11.79 -3.93 20.79
CA SER A 401 -12.39 -2.66 20.34
C SER A 401 -13.76 -2.91 19.72
N ILE A 402 -14.63 -1.93 19.86
CA ILE A 402 -15.93 -1.84 19.21
C ILE A 402 -16.10 -0.45 18.63
N ARG A 403 -16.67 -0.37 17.43
CA ARG A 403 -16.99 0.88 16.74
C ARG A 403 -18.37 0.78 16.13
N HIS A 404 -19.11 1.87 16.23
CA HIS A 404 -20.40 2.07 15.59
C HIS A 404 -20.31 3.27 14.65
N ASP A 405 -20.65 3.06 13.38
CA ASP A 405 -20.67 4.07 12.32
C ASP A 405 -22.10 4.25 11.83
N ASP A 406 -22.57 5.50 11.80
CA ASP A 406 -23.89 5.89 11.30
C ASP A 406 -23.74 6.77 10.05
N TYR A 407 -24.07 6.21 8.90
CA TYR A 407 -24.01 6.84 7.58
C TYR A 407 -25.38 7.36 7.19
N ASN A 408 -25.44 8.58 6.70
CA ASN A 408 -26.69 9.23 6.27
C ASN A 408 -27.29 8.71 4.95
N ASP A 409 -26.60 7.76 4.28
CA ASP A 409 -27.01 7.27 2.94
C ASP A 409 -27.20 5.74 2.86
N PHE A 410 -26.53 4.93 3.64
CA PHE A 410 -26.70 3.47 3.63
C PHE A 410 -26.81 2.82 5.03
N GLY A 411 -26.98 3.63 6.09
CA GLY A 411 -27.36 3.16 7.43
C GLY A 411 -26.19 2.86 8.36
N GLU A 412 -26.47 2.10 9.41
CA GLU A 412 -25.59 1.90 10.56
C GLU A 412 -24.79 0.59 10.43
N HIS A 413 -23.53 0.63 10.92
CA HIS A 413 -22.65 -0.52 10.94
C HIS A 413 -21.85 -0.59 12.25
N THR A 414 -21.87 -1.76 12.89
CA THR A 414 -21.06 -2.04 14.07
C THR A 414 -19.98 -3.05 13.76
N THR A 415 -18.75 -2.73 14.09
CA THR A 415 -17.58 -3.60 13.93
C THR A 415 -16.88 -3.78 15.27
N GLY A 416 -16.28 -4.95 15.45
CA GLY A 416 -15.54 -5.28 16.67
C GLY A 416 -14.31 -6.11 16.38
N MET A 417 -13.35 -6.08 17.31
CA MET A 417 -12.15 -6.90 17.29
C MET A 417 -11.79 -7.31 18.70
N ALA A 418 -11.30 -8.54 18.84
CA ALA A 418 -10.67 -9.05 20.05
C ALA A 418 -9.37 -9.78 19.70
N ALA A 419 -8.34 -9.56 20.50
CA ALA A 419 -7.05 -10.23 20.36
C ALA A 419 -6.53 -10.65 21.74
N TYR A 420 -5.86 -11.80 21.76
CA TYR A 420 -5.17 -12.33 22.93
C TYR A 420 -3.74 -12.68 22.56
N ALA A 421 -2.81 -12.42 23.45
CA ALA A 421 -1.42 -12.83 23.30
C ALA A 421 -0.92 -13.52 24.57
N TYR A 422 -0.05 -14.51 24.38
CA TYR A 422 0.69 -15.19 25.41
C TYR A 422 2.19 -15.12 25.12
N ARG A 423 2.99 -14.71 26.12
CA ARG A 423 4.45 -14.64 26.04
C ARG A 423 5.07 -15.71 26.93
N PRO A 424 5.31 -16.94 26.41
CA PRO A 424 5.95 -17.99 27.22
C PRO A 424 7.33 -17.60 27.70
N THR A 425 8.03 -16.80 26.93
CA THR A 425 9.32 -16.15 27.29
C THR A 425 9.34 -14.72 26.76
N PRO A 426 10.27 -13.87 27.20
CA PRO A 426 10.41 -12.52 26.63
C PRO A 426 10.63 -12.50 25.11
N ALA A 427 11.28 -13.53 24.55
CA ALA A 427 11.59 -13.62 23.11
C ALA A 427 10.38 -14.12 22.27
N TRP A 428 9.46 -14.89 22.84
CA TRP A 428 8.38 -15.54 22.09
C TRP A 428 7.02 -14.95 22.42
N ARG A 429 6.21 -14.70 21.38
CA ARG A 429 4.82 -14.27 21.52
C ARG A 429 3.93 -15.08 20.59
N LEU A 430 2.94 -15.71 21.17
CA LEU A 430 1.82 -16.38 20.47
C LEU A 430 0.62 -15.44 20.54
N SER A 431 -0.09 -15.24 19.45
CA SER A 431 -1.29 -14.41 19.47
C SER A 431 -2.39 -14.98 18.57
N ALA A 432 -3.64 -14.72 18.96
CA ALA A 432 -4.83 -15.01 18.18
C ALA A 432 -5.70 -13.76 18.16
N SER A 433 -6.31 -13.46 17.01
CA SER A 433 -7.26 -12.35 16.90
C SER A 433 -8.45 -12.72 16.02
N TYR A 434 -9.60 -12.14 16.35
CA TYR A 434 -10.80 -12.18 15.53
C TYR A 434 -11.33 -10.76 15.38
N GLY A 435 -11.73 -10.40 14.15
CA GLY A 435 -12.27 -9.07 13.88
C GLY A 435 -13.28 -9.07 12.74
N THR A 436 -14.17 -8.09 12.80
CA THR A 436 -15.13 -7.78 11.74
C THR A 436 -14.78 -6.47 11.07
N SER A 437 -15.14 -6.34 9.81
CA SER A 437 -14.88 -5.15 9.00
C SER A 437 -15.98 -4.92 7.97
N PHE A 438 -16.02 -3.73 7.40
CA PHE A 438 -16.91 -3.43 6.29
C PHE A 438 -16.27 -2.44 5.31
N LYS A 439 -16.75 -2.47 4.05
CA LYS A 439 -16.44 -1.47 3.03
C LYS A 439 -17.72 -0.76 2.62
N ALA A 440 -17.70 0.55 2.69
CA ALA A 440 -18.79 1.39 2.20
C ALA A 440 -18.87 1.34 0.66
N PRO A 441 -20.09 1.25 0.06
CA PRO A 441 -20.25 1.47 -1.36
C PRO A 441 -19.78 2.88 -1.74
N THR A 442 -19.13 3.02 -2.88
CA THR A 442 -18.60 4.31 -3.36
C THR A 442 -19.69 5.17 -4.00
N PHE A 443 -19.41 6.44 -4.29
CA PHE A 443 -20.33 7.26 -5.05
C PHE A 443 -20.52 6.74 -6.48
N ASN A 444 -19.48 6.16 -7.09
CA ASN A 444 -19.61 5.50 -8.40
C ASN A 444 -20.57 4.32 -8.34
N ASP A 445 -20.46 3.50 -7.29
CA ASP A 445 -21.30 2.32 -7.13
C ASP A 445 -22.79 2.68 -6.95
N LEU A 446 -23.07 3.75 -6.18
CA LEU A 446 -24.43 4.12 -5.78
C LEU A 446 -25.12 5.11 -6.72
N TYR A 447 -24.40 6.13 -7.20
CA TYR A 447 -25.01 7.36 -7.68
C TYR A 447 -24.60 7.77 -9.10
N TRP A 448 -23.85 6.92 -9.83
CA TRP A 448 -23.49 7.18 -11.21
C TRP A 448 -24.74 7.29 -12.08
N PRO A 449 -24.87 8.32 -12.97
CA PRO A 449 -26.02 8.48 -13.82
C PRO A 449 -26.14 7.34 -14.84
N ALA A 450 -27.36 7.07 -15.29
CA ALA A 450 -27.62 6.04 -16.30
C ALA A 450 -26.93 6.36 -17.63
N THR A 451 -26.18 5.40 -18.13
CA THR A 451 -25.58 5.36 -19.46
C THR A 451 -26.00 4.07 -20.16
N PRO A 452 -25.76 3.89 -21.48
CA PRO A 452 -26.02 2.61 -22.14
C PRO A 452 -25.31 1.40 -21.54
N PHE A 453 -24.22 1.62 -20.80
CA PHE A 453 -23.34 0.55 -20.30
C PHE A 453 -23.27 0.47 -18.78
N PHE A 454 -23.66 1.52 -18.06
CA PHE A 454 -23.52 1.56 -16.61
C PHE A 454 -24.54 2.49 -15.94
N VAL A 455 -25.04 2.06 -14.79
CA VAL A 455 -25.85 2.87 -13.87
C VAL A 455 -25.52 2.49 -12.43
N GLY A 456 -25.40 3.48 -11.55
CA GLY A 456 -25.22 3.26 -10.11
C GLY A 456 -26.45 2.59 -9.48
N ASN A 457 -26.22 1.81 -8.42
CA ASN A 457 -27.27 1.11 -7.69
C ASN A 457 -27.38 1.65 -6.25
N PRO A 458 -28.36 2.51 -5.93
CA PRO A 458 -28.50 3.09 -4.59
C PRO A 458 -28.94 2.08 -3.51
N ASN A 459 -29.26 0.83 -3.88
CA ASN A 459 -29.71 -0.23 -2.97
C ASN A 459 -28.57 -1.18 -2.55
N LEU A 460 -27.32 -0.87 -2.85
CA LEU A 460 -26.19 -1.69 -2.46
C LEU A 460 -26.01 -1.71 -0.94
N ASN A 461 -25.75 -2.91 -0.43
CA ASN A 461 -25.29 -3.10 0.93
C ASN A 461 -23.75 -2.93 1.00
N PRO A 462 -23.18 -2.50 2.13
CA PRO A 462 -21.76 -2.57 2.37
C PRO A 462 -21.23 -4.01 2.32
N GLU A 463 -20.01 -4.16 1.80
CA GLU A 463 -19.29 -5.44 1.91
C GLU A 463 -18.90 -5.69 3.37
N ARG A 464 -18.91 -6.95 3.82
CA ARG A 464 -18.65 -7.32 5.22
C ARG A 464 -17.56 -8.38 5.31
N GLY A 465 -16.51 -8.09 6.08
CA GLY A 465 -15.39 -9.00 6.34
C GLY A 465 -15.45 -9.62 7.74
N ARG A 466 -14.98 -10.88 7.84
CA ARG A 466 -14.67 -11.57 9.10
C ARG A 466 -13.31 -12.19 8.96
N ASN A 467 -12.41 -11.87 9.89
CA ASN A 467 -11.04 -12.36 9.87
C ASN A 467 -10.71 -13.12 11.15
N LEU A 468 -10.01 -14.22 11.01
CA LEU A 468 -9.37 -14.97 12.09
C LEU A 468 -7.88 -15.03 11.78
N GLU A 469 -7.02 -14.71 12.75
CA GLU A 469 -5.58 -14.72 12.61
C GLU A 469 -4.91 -15.41 13.79
N PHE A 470 -3.86 -16.19 13.50
CA PHE A 470 -2.92 -16.74 14.47
C PHE A 470 -1.50 -16.32 14.10
N ALA A 471 -0.72 -15.91 15.08
CA ALA A 471 0.65 -15.52 14.84
C ALA A 471 1.59 -16.04 15.91
N VAL A 472 2.77 -16.47 15.45
CA VAL A 472 3.94 -16.80 16.28
C VAL A 472 5.02 -15.78 15.93
N ARG A 473 5.54 -15.09 16.94
CA ARG A 473 6.61 -14.09 16.76
C ARG A 473 7.76 -14.39 17.70
N TYR A 474 8.96 -14.30 17.15
CA TYR A 474 10.22 -14.34 17.87
C TYR A 474 10.93 -13.01 17.73
N SER A 475 11.46 -12.46 18.83
CA SER A 475 12.24 -11.22 18.82
C SER A 475 13.26 -11.28 19.95
N GLU A 476 14.54 -11.35 19.60
CA GLU A 476 15.66 -11.33 20.55
C GLU A 476 16.83 -10.56 19.95
N GLY A 477 17.14 -9.41 20.54
CA GLY A 477 18.17 -8.52 20.02
C GLY A 477 17.89 -8.07 18.58
N VAL A 478 18.78 -8.43 17.66
CA VAL A 478 18.70 -8.10 16.22
C VAL A 478 17.95 -9.15 15.40
N HIS A 479 17.50 -10.23 16.02
CA HIS A 479 16.86 -11.36 15.36
C HIS A 479 15.34 -11.27 15.54
N GLN A 480 14.62 -11.19 14.44
CA GLN A 480 13.17 -11.15 14.45
C GLN A 480 12.62 -12.16 13.42
N ALA A 481 11.60 -12.88 13.80
CA ALA A 481 10.88 -13.78 12.90
C ALA A 481 9.39 -13.79 13.23
N SER A 482 8.55 -13.95 12.23
CA SER A 482 7.11 -14.08 12.41
C SER A 482 6.53 -15.08 11.43
N LEU A 483 5.59 -15.89 11.92
CA LEU A 483 4.72 -16.73 11.12
C LEU A 483 3.28 -16.32 11.44
N VAL A 484 2.54 -15.91 10.43
CA VAL A 484 1.15 -15.45 10.56
C VAL A 484 0.28 -16.26 9.62
N ALA A 485 -0.71 -16.95 10.17
CA ALA A 485 -1.75 -17.63 9.40
C ALA A 485 -3.07 -16.88 9.57
N TYR A 486 -3.78 -16.62 8.46
CA TYR A 486 -5.02 -15.86 8.47
C TYR A 486 -6.08 -16.46 7.57
N ARG A 487 -7.33 -16.22 7.95
CA ARG A 487 -8.52 -16.57 7.17
C ARG A 487 -9.47 -15.37 7.17
N ASN A 488 -9.71 -14.79 6.00
CA ASN A 488 -10.65 -13.68 5.82
C ASN A 488 -11.79 -14.12 4.89
N ARG A 489 -13.02 -13.88 5.30
CA ARG A 489 -14.24 -14.14 4.54
C ARG A 489 -14.96 -12.84 4.30
N VAL A 490 -15.09 -12.44 3.03
CA VAL A 490 -15.79 -11.22 2.62
C VAL A 490 -17.10 -11.60 1.94
N LYS A 491 -18.20 -11.02 2.40
CA LYS A 491 -19.55 -11.20 1.87
C LYS A 491 -20.05 -9.92 1.23
N ASP A 492 -21.08 -10.07 0.39
CA ASP A 492 -21.77 -8.95 -0.25
C ASP A 492 -20.83 -8.11 -1.13
N LEU A 493 -19.81 -8.78 -1.76
CA LEU A 493 -18.88 -8.11 -2.65
C LEU A 493 -19.62 -7.33 -3.73
N ILE A 494 -19.25 -6.06 -3.90
CA ILE A 494 -19.78 -5.18 -4.90
C ILE A 494 -19.01 -5.42 -6.20
N VAL A 495 -19.70 -5.96 -7.20
CA VAL A 495 -19.15 -6.27 -8.52
C VAL A 495 -20.05 -5.73 -9.62
N TYR A 496 -19.44 -5.45 -10.77
CA TYR A 496 -20.19 -5.05 -11.95
C TYR A 496 -20.87 -6.26 -12.60
N VAL A 497 -22.19 -6.19 -12.69
CA VAL A 497 -23.05 -7.13 -13.43
C VAL A 497 -23.91 -6.28 -14.36
N PHE A 498 -23.59 -6.31 -15.65
CA PHE A 498 -24.22 -5.44 -16.65
C PHE A 498 -25.74 -5.28 -16.44
N PRO A 499 -26.26 -4.06 -16.41
CA PRO A 499 -25.57 -2.77 -16.57
C PRO A 499 -25.27 -2.03 -15.24
N THR A 500 -25.25 -2.69 -14.08
CA THR A 500 -25.16 -2.03 -12.77
C THR A 500 -24.23 -2.76 -11.80
N MET A 501 -23.94 -2.13 -10.65
CA MET A 501 -23.24 -2.78 -9.54
C MET A 501 -24.22 -3.62 -8.70
N GLN A 502 -23.78 -4.79 -8.23
CA GLN A 502 -24.58 -5.70 -7.41
C GLN A 502 -23.75 -6.32 -6.28
N ASN A 503 -24.43 -6.68 -5.18
CA ASN A 503 -23.85 -7.50 -4.11
C ASN A 503 -24.08 -8.97 -4.44
N VAL A 504 -23.14 -9.64 -5.07
CA VAL A 504 -23.40 -11.00 -5.59
C VAL A 504 -22.45 -12.07 -5.06
N ASN A 505 -21.23 -11.71 -4.63
CA ASN A 505 -20.19 -12.68 -4.40
C ASN A 505 -19.76 -12.77 -2.94
N ARG A 506 -19.17 -13.94 -2.63
CA ARG A 506 -18.39 -14.17 -1.40
C ARG A 506 -16.97 -14.49 -1.81
N ALA A 507 -15.99 -13.95 -1.10
CA ALA A 507 -14.59 -14.30 -1.29
C ALA A 507 -14.00 -14.91 -0.04
N SER A 508 -13.16 -15.91 -0.25
CA SER A 508 -12.27 -16.43 0.76
C SER A 508 -10.83 -16.00 0.46
N LEU A 509 -10.14 -15.52 1.49
CA LEU A 509 -8.74 -15.10 1.42
C LEU A 509 -8.01 -15.80 2.58
N ASP A 510 -7.42 -16.94 2.29
CA ASP A 510 -6.67 -17.75 3.26
C ASP A 510 -5.19 -17.63 2.94
N GLY A 511 -4.34 -17.46 3.95
CA GLY A 511 -2.92 -17.35 3.66
C GLY A 511 -2.02 -17.50 4.87
N VAL A 512 -0.73 -17.61 4.55
CA VAL A 512 0.37 -17.70 5.51
C VAL A 512 1.47 -16.75 5.08
N THR A 513 1.93 -15.92 6.01
CA THR A 513 3.10 -15.05 5.83
C THR A 513 4.20 -15.49 6.77
N LEU A 514 5.38 -15.81 6.22
CA LEU A 514 6.63 -15.98 6.95
C LEU A 514 7.49 -14.75 6.68
N ALA A 515 7.97 -14.08 7.72
CA ALA A 515 8.87 -12.94 7.58
C ALA A 515 9.95 -12.96 8.67
N GLY A 516 11.11 -12.42 8.35
CA GLY A 516 12.18 -12.32 9.31
C GLY A 516 13.22 -11.29 8.93
N GLU A 517 13.93 -10.83 9.97
CA GLU A 517 15.04 -9.90 9.87
C GLU A 517 16.13 -10.31 10.83
N THR A 518 17.39 -10.25 10.39
CA THR A 518 18.54 -10.54 11.23
C THR A 518 19.74 -9.70 10.81
N ARG A 519 20.68 -9.54 11.73
CA ARG A 519 21.98 -8.92 11.44
C ARG A 519 23.10 -9.88 11.83
N ILE A 520 24.02 -10.11 10.92
CA ILE A 520 25.20 -10.94 11.08
C ILE A 520 26.43 -10.07 10.84
N GLY A 521 27.06 -9.61 11.92
CA GLY A 521 28.12 -8.61 11.82
C GLY A 521 27.61 -7.32 11.16
N ALA A 522 28.24 -6.91 10.06
CA ALA A 522 27.88 -5.73 9.29
C ALA A 522 26.78 -5.98 8.24
N THR A 523 26.30 -7.22 8.09
CA THR A 523 25.28 -7.61 7.11
C THR A 523 23.91 -7.69 7.76
N ARG A 524 22.92 -7.00 7.18
CA ARG A 524 21.49 -7.10 7.51
C ARG A 524 20.80 -7.93 6.44
N LEU A 525 19.97 -8.85 6.87
CA LEU A 525 19.14 -9.70 6.03
C LEU A 525 17.68 -9.52 6.42
N LYS A 526 16.81 -9.22 5.45
CA LYS A 526 15.36 -9.19 5.63
C LYS A 526 14.72 -10.03 4.54
N ALA A 527 13.83 -10.94 4.90
CA ALA A 527 13.17 -11.81 3.95
C ALA A 527 11.70 -12.02 4.31
N SER A 528 10.87 -12.25 3.31
CA SER A 528 9.49 -12.70 3.49
C SER A 528 9.06 -13.67 2.41
N LEU A 529 8.11 -14.53 2.78
CA LEU A 529 7.39 -15.40 1.85
C LEU A 529 5.92 -15.44 2.26
N ASP A 530 5.07 -15.10 1.32
CA ASP A 530 3.62 -15.10 1.44
C ASP A 530 3.05 -16.22 0.57
N TRP A 531 2.17 -17.03 1.13
CA TRP A 531 1.29 -17.93 0.41
C TRP A 531 -0.14 -17.43 0.56
N LEU A 532 -0.90 -17.40 -0.54
CA LEU A 532 -2.25 -16.87 -0.62
C LEU A 532 -3.13 -17.79 -1.47
N ASP A 533 -4.26 -18.19 -0.90
CA ASP A 533 -5.39 -18.77 -1.60
C ASP A 533 -6.55 -17.78 -1.55
N ALA A 534 -6.86 -17.20 -2.72
CA ALA A 534 -7.86 -16.13 -2.87
C ALA A 534 -8.92 -16.58 -3.88
N GLU A 535 -10.09 -16.95 -3.40
CA GLU A 535 -11.14 -17.64 -4.17
C GLU A 535 -12.46 -16.87 -4.14
N ASP A 536 -13.16 -16.86 -5.26
CA ASP A 536 -14.59 -16.57 -5.35
C ASP A 536 -15.36 -17.83 -4.95
N GLU A 537 -16.00 -17.84 -3.77
CA GLU A 537 -16.72 -19.02 -3.24
C GLU A 537 -17.92 -19.45 -4.10
N ALA A 538 -18.40 -18.60 -5.01
CA ALA A 538 -19.51 -18.95 -5.90
C ALA A 538 -19.08 -19.78 -7.12
N THR A 539 -17.87 -19.53 -7.60
CA THR A 539 -17.35 -20.14 -8.84
C THR A 539 -16.21 -21.13 -8.59
N GLY A 540 -15.55 -21.07 -7.43
CA GLY A 540 -14.31 -21.81 -7.14
C GLY A 540 -13.09 -21.27 -7.89
N ASN A 541 -13.20 -20.12 -8.55
CA ASN A 541 -12.11 -19.53 -9.30
C ASN A 541 -11.25 -18.61 -8.43
N THR A 542 -9.95 -18.60 -8.71
CA THR A 542 -9.02 -17.64 -8.09
C THR A 542 -9.41 -16.21 -8.48
N LEU A 543 -9.40 -15.31 -7.51
CA LEU A 543 -9.65 -13.88 -7.74
C LEU A 543 -8.57 -13.30 -8.67
N THR A 544 -8.97 -12.39 -9.56
CA THR A 544 -8.08 -11.81 -10.57
C THR A 544 -6.95 -10.97 -9.94
N TYR A 545 -5.74 -11.05 -10.54
CA TYR A 545 -4.55 -10.34 -10.08
C TYR A 545 -4.13 -10.68 -8.64
N ARG A 546 -4.32 -11.94 -8.22
CA ARG A 546 -3.77 -12.50 -6.97
C ARG A 546 -2.75 -13.56 -7.30
N ALA A 547 -1.53 -13.37 -6.81
CA ALA A 547 -0.49 -14.38 -6.94
C ALA A 547 -0.62 -15.40 -5.80
N PRO A 548 -0.51 -16.71 -6.07
CA PRO A 548 -0.56 -17.72 -5.01
C PRO A 548 0.64 -17.66 -4.07
N TRP A 549 1.70 -16.99 -4.45
CA TRP A 549 2.86 -16.71 -3.60
C TRP A 549 3.56 -15.42 -4.01
N HIS A 550 4.14 -14.74 -3.03
CA HIS A 550 4.97 -13.56 -3.18
C HIS A 550 6.14 -13.66 -2.21
N GLY A 551 7.35 -13.31 -2.64
CA GLY A 551 8.54 -13.36 -1.80
C GLY A 551 9.44 -12.17 -2.00
N THR A 552 10.10 -11.76 -0.92
CA THR A 552 11.09 -10.67 -0.92
C THR A 552 12.35 -11.07 -0.17
N LEU A 553 13.49 -10.60 -0.64
CA LEU A 553 14.76 -10.71 0.07
C LEU A 553 15.50 -9.38 -0.08
N ASP A 554 15.93 -8.80 1.01
CA ASP A 554 16.79 -7.62 1.04
C ASP A 554 18.04 -7.92 1.86
N VAL A 555 19.19 -7.63 1.28
CA VAL A 555 20.51 -7.78 1.89
C VAL A 555 21.20 -6.44 1.86
N SER A 556 21.71 -5.95 2.99
CA SER A 556 22.57 -4.79 3.04
C SER A 556 23.84 -5.07 3.85
N HIS A 557 24.96 -4.51 3.43
CA HIS A 557 26.28 -4.71 4.06
C HIS A 557 27.00 -3.38 4.20
N GLN A 558 27.44 -3.07 5.42
CA GLN A 558 28.22 -1.88 5.74
C GLN A 558 29.72 -2.20 5.69
N LEU A 559 30.48 -1.46 4.87
CA LEU A 559 31.92 -1.59 4.76
C LEU A 559 32.58 -0.20 4.89
N GLY A 560 32.96 0.17 6.10
CA GLY A 560 33.47 1.52 6.38
C GLY A 560 32.44 2.59 6.04
N ASN A 561 32.79 3.50 5.14
CA ASN A 561 31.87 4.55 4.65
C ASN A 561 30.95 4.08 3.53
N TRP A 562 31.15 2.88 2.98
CA TRP A 562 30.30 2.27 1.97
C TRP A 562 29.17 1.49 2.60
N GLU A 563 28.03 1.53 1.96
CA GLU A 563 26.91 0.62 2.18
C GLU A 563 26.49 0.05 0.83
N PHE A 564 26.41 -1.28 0.73
CA PHE A 564 25.95 -2.00 -0.45
C PHE A 564 24.65 -2.71 -0.12
N GLY A 565 23.74 -2.79 -1.09
CA GLY A 565 22.50 -3.52 -0.91
C GLY A 565 22.05 -4.18 -2.18
N ALA A 566 21.27 -5.25 -2.02
CA ALA A 566 20.56 -5.95 -3.11
C ALA A 566 19.17 -6.35 -2.62
N GLY A 567 18.18 -6.17 -3.48
CA GLY A 567 16.79 -6.53 -3.24
C GLY A 567 16.28 -7.48 -4.31
N LEU A 568 15.58 -8.54 -3.92
CA LEU A 568 14.88 -9.46 -4.81
C LEU A 568 13.38 -9.43 -4.48
N ILE A 569 12.55 -9.23 -5.49
CA ILE A 569 11.10 -9.38 -5.42
C ILE A 569 10.70 -10.47 -6.40
N ALA A 570 9.94 -11.48 -5.95
CA ALA A 570 9.45 -12.55 -6.79
C ALA A 570 7.96 -12.80 -6.54
N SER A 571 7.19 -13.01 -7.59
CA SER A 571 5.75 -13.21 -7.54
C SER A 571 5.32 -14.33 -8.48
N GLY A 572 4.36 -15.13 -8.04
CA GLY A 572 3.75 -16.18 -8.84
C GLY A 572 2.92 -15.65 -10.02
N TYR A 573 2.38 -16.58 -10.79
CA TYR A 573 1.44 -16.23 -11.86
C TYR A 573 0.14 -15.64 -11.29
N ARG A 574 -0.61 -14.92 -12.13
CA ARG A 574 -1.92 -14.34 -11.76
C ARG A 574 -2.92 -14.55 -12.88
N TYR A 575 -4.18 -14.74 -12.54
CA TYR A 575 -5.25 -14.72 -13.54
C TYR A 575 -5.67 -13.27 -13.80
N THR A 576 -5.94 -12.94 -15.07
CA THR A 576 -6.36 -11.59 -15.48
C THR A 576 -7.87 -11.46 -15.67
N ASN A 577 -8.57 -12.60 -15.77
CA ASN A 577 -10.04 -12.67 -15.92
C ASN A 577 -10.67 -13.61 -14.90
N ALA A 578 -11.93 -13.36 -14.55
CA ALA A 578 -12.68 -14.13 -13.54
C ALA A 578 -12.90 -15.60 -13.91
N ALA A 579 -12.89 -15.94 -15.19
CA ALA A 579 -13.04 -17.33 -15.68
C ALA A 579 -11.74 -18.15 -15.54
N ASN A 580 -10.64 -17.54 -15.09
CA ASN A 580 -9.31 -18.15 -14.94
C ASN A 580 -8.73 -18.78 -16.23
N THR A 581 -9.14 -18.26 -17.39
CA THR A 581 -8.68 -18.74 -18.71
C THR A 581 -7.44 -18.02 -19.22
N GLN A 582 -7.10 -16.85 -18.65
CA GLN A 582 -5.97 -16.02 -19.05
C GLN A 582 -5.02 -15.85 -17.88
N LYS A 583 -3.76 -16.26 -18.06
CA LYS A 583 -2.69 -16.16 -17.06
C LYS A 583 -1.67 -15.09 -17.44
N LEU A 584 -1.31 -14.29 -16.47
CA LEU A 584 -0.14 -13.43 -16.50
C LEU A 584 1.01 -14.17 -15.82
N PRO A 585 2.18 -14.36 -16.47
CA PRO A 585 3.31 -15.08 -15.89
C PRO A 585 3.81 -14.45 -14.59
N GLY A 586 4.40 -15.26 -13.73
CA GLY A 586 5.17 -14.79 -12.59
C GLY A 586 6.49 -14.15 -13.02
N TYR A 587 7.12 -13.43 -12.10
CA TYR A 587 8.38 -12.75 -12.35
C TYR A 587 9.29 -12.74 -11.12
N ALA A 588 10.59 -12.49 -11.36
CA ALA A 588 11.54 -12.12 -10.32
C ALA A 588 12.33 -10.90 -10.81
N ARG A 589 12.45 -9.88 -9.96
CA ARG A 589 13.19 -8.63 -10.20
C ARG A 589 14.30 -8.51 -9.16
N LEU A 590 15.51 -8.24 -9.62
CA LEU A 590 16.68 -8.00 -8.82
C LEU A 590 17.09 -6.54 -8.93
N ASP A 591 17.24 -5.88 -7.78
CA ASP A 591 17.68 -4.49 -7.67
C ASP A 591 19.02 -4.46 -6.90
N ALA A 592 19.89 -3.50 -7.21
CA ALA A 592 21.15 -3.28 -6.51
C ALA A 592 21.32 -1.80 -6.15
N ARG A 593 21.98 -1.54 -5.03
CA ARG A 593 22.25 -0.18 -4.56
C ARG A 593 23.60 -0.08 -3.86
N ALA A 594 24.18 1.10 -3.91
CA ALA A 594 25.38 1.45 -3.17
C ALA A 594 25.30 2.89 -2.67
N SER A 595 25.82 3.16 -1.49
CA SER A 595 26.01 4.52 -1.01
C SER A 595 27.38 4.72 -0.38
N TYR A 596 27.91 5.93 -0.47
CA TYR A 596 29.19 6.31 0.10
C TYR A 596 29.04 7.60 0.91
N ARG A 597 29.40 7.54 2.19
CA ARG A 597 29.45 8.71 3.07
C ARG A 597 30.79 9.44 2.89
N ILE A 598 30.73 10.58 2.19
CA ILE A 598 31.91 11.43 1.93
C ILE A 598 32.39 12.06 3.24
N LYS A 599 31.45 12.62 4.01
CA LYS A 599 31.66 13.19 5.34
C LYS A 599 30.34 13.16 6.13
N PRO A 600 30.34 13.42 7.44
CA PRO A 600 29.09 13.58 8.18
C PRO A 600 28.17 14.59 7.46
N GLY A 601 26.92 14.20 7.23
CA GLY A 601 25.91 14.98 6.54
C GLY A 601 26.01 15.03 5.00
N LEU A 602 26.98 14.36 4.35
CA LEU A 602 27.09 14.31 2.88
C LEU A 602 27.28 12.86 2.39
N LYS A 603 26.32 12.37 1.61
CA LYS A 603 26.28 11.02 1.05
C LYS A 603 25.98 11.05 -0.44
N VAL A 604 26.69 10.24 -1.21
CA VAL A 604 26.33 9.88 -2.60
C VAL A 604 25.65 8.53 -2.57
N LEU A 605 24.64 8.35 -3.39
CA LEU A 605 23.95 7.07 -3.57
C LEU A 605 23.81 6.75 -5.06
N ALA A 606 23.85 5.46 -5.37
CA ALA A 606 23.57 4.93 -6.70
C ALA A 606 22.66 3.71 -6.55
N ARG A 607 21.72 3.55 -7.49
CA ARG A 607 20.86 2.37 -7.57
C ARG A 607 20.69 1.92 -9.01
N VAL A 608 20.51 0.63 -9.19
CA VAL A 608 20.15 -0.01 -10.46
C VAL A 608 18.98 -0.91 -10.16
N ASN A 609 17.83 -0.62 -10.75
CA ASN A 609 16.63 -1.42 -10.61
C ASN A 609 16.49 -2.35 -11.82
N ASN A 610 15.85 -3.49 -11.59
CA ASN A 610 15.68 -4.53 -12.60
C ASN A 610 17.01 -4.91 -13.29
N LEU A 611 18.03 -5.21 -12.49
CA LEU A 611 19.42 -5.46 -12.92
C LEU A 611 19.55 -6.52 -14.03
N LEU A 612 18.61 -7.46 -14.09
CA LEU A 612 18.57 -8.53 -15.08
C LEU A 612 17.71 -8.19 -16.32
N ASP A 613 17.25 -6.95 -16.43
CA ASP A 613 16.36 -6.46 -17.50
C ASP A 613 15.17 -7.39 -17.76
N LYS A 614 14.53 -7.85 -16.67
CA LYS A 614 13.41 -8.78 -16.77
C LYS A 614 12.18 -8.08 -17.32
N GLU A 615 11.69 -8.51 -18.46
CA GLU A 615 10.35 -8.14 -18.92
C GLU A 615 9.28 -8.83 -18.10
N TYR A 616 8.34 -8.05 -17.52
CA TYR A 616 7.20 -8.54 -16.77
C TYR A 616 6.01 -7.58 -16.91
N GLN A 617 4.86 -7.95 -16.39
CA GLN A 617 3.67 -7.10 -16.36
C GLN A 617 3.02 -7.19 -14.98
N LEU A 618 2.59 -6.05 -14.45
CA LEU A 618 1.75 -5.97 -13.26
C LEU A 618 0.26 -6.01 -13.61
N VAL A 619 -0.10 -5.46 -14.77
CA VAL A 619 -1.42 -5.54 -15.39
C VAL A 619 -1.24 -6.01 -16.85
N SER A 620 -2.10 -6.92 -17.29
CA SER A 620 -2.06 -7.45 -18.67
C SER A 620 -2.19 -6.32 -19.68
N GLY A 621 -1.29 -6.27 -20.65
CA GLY A 621 -1.27 -5.25 -21.69
C GLY A 621 -0.50 -3.98 -21.33
N TYR A 622 0.11 -3.88 -20.14
CA TYR A 622 0.88 -2.71 -19.73
C TYR A 622 2.35 -3.04 -19.50
N ASN A 623 3.22 -2.13 -19.90
CA ASN A 623 4.65 -2.23 -19.70
C ASN A 623 5.04 -1.92 -18.25
N THR A 624 6.22 -2.37 -17.87
CA THR A 624 6.90 -2.01 -16.62
C THR A 624 8.31 -1.55 -16.94
N PRO A 625 8.95 -0.71 -16.09
CA PRO A 625 10.32 -0.28 -16.33
C PRO A 625 11.30 -1.44 -16.52
N GLY A 626 12.13 -1.36 -17.56
CA GLY A 626 13.28 -2.23 -17.78
C GLY A 626 14.45 -1.92 -16.84
N LEU A 627 15.65 -2.30 -17.24
CA LEU A 627 16.89 -1.92 -16.55
C LEU A 627 17.00 -0.39 -16.47
N ASN A 628 17.04 0.16 -15.26
CA ASN A 628 17.18 1.60 -15.05
C ASN A 628 18.13 1.91 -13.90
N GLY A 629 18.78 3.06 -13.98
CA GLY A 629 19.78 3.49 -13.01
C GLY A 629 19.52 4.91 -12.49
N PHE A 630 20.08 5.19 -11.32
CA PHE A 630 19.99 6.51 -10.68
C PHE A 630 21.25 6.79 -9.86
N ILE A 631 21.69 8.04 -9.87
CA ILE A 631 22.73 8.57 -8.99
C ILE A 631 22.23 9.84 -8.31
N GLY A 632 22.46 9.95 -7.01
CA GLY A 632 21.99 11.07 -6.21
C GLY A 632 22.98 11.50 -5.13
N LEU A 633 22.75 12.71 -4.63
CA LEU A 633 23.46 13.34 -3.54
C LEU A 633 22.49 13.70 -2.43
N GLU A 634 22.83 13.35 -1.20
CA GLU A 634 22.10 13.75 0.00
C GLU A 634 23.02 14.60 0.89
N TYR A 635 22.52 15.78 1.26
CA TYR A 635 23.21 16.69 2.18
C TYR A 635 22.30 17.05 3.35
N VAL A 636 22.83 16.96 4.57
CA VAL A 636 22.20 17.45 5.81
C VAL A 636 23.22 18.34 6.51
N GLY A 637 22.93 19.62 6.54
CA GLY A 637 23.79 20.65 7.15
C GLY A 637 23.09 21.42 8.26
N PHE A 638 23.88 21.97 9.17
CA PHE A 638 23.41 22.80 10.29
C PHE A 638 23.66 24.28 10.01
#